data_117f0c2c57f1c2cf47c880b97275ebc2
#
_entry.id   117f0c2c57f1c2cf47c880b97275ebc2
#
_cell.length_a   1.000
_cell.length_b   1.000
_cell.length_c   1.000
_cell.angle_alpha   90.00
_cell.angle_beta   90.00
_cell.angle_gamma   90.00
#
_symmetry.space_group_name_H-M   'P 1'
#
loop_
_entity.id
_entity.type
_entity.pdbx_description
1 polymer ?
#
loop_
_entity_poly.entity_id
_entity_poly.type
_entity_poly.pdbx_seq_one_letter_code
_entity_poly.pdbx_strand_id
1 'polypeptide(L)'
;MPADRALGAPGRGDSAVRSAHPTTNKGETSVSIVDRILRIGEGRTLKKLGAIATQVEALAETYADFTDEDLKEVTADLKERYIDGETLDSLLPEAFATVVEAADRVLGMRPFRVQIMGGAALHLGNIAEMKTGEGKTLVATMPSYLRALTGKGVHVVTVNDYLAEYQSDLMGRVHRFLGLTTGCILTGQTPAERRKQYACDITYGTNNEFGFDYLRDNMAQRPEDLVQRGHAFVIVDEVDSILIDEARTPLIISGPATGDVNKWYKEFAKMAERLRPDKDYEVDEKKRTVGVLASGIERVEDYLGIDNLYESENTPLIGFLNNAIKAKELFHLDKDYIVRDGEVLIVDEHTGRVLPGRRYNEGMHQAIEAKERVEIKAENQTLATITLQNYFRLYPEGSRSGMTGTAETEAAEFAGTYKIGVVPIPTNKPMIRIDQPDLVYTNVAAKLAAVVDDIAERYEAGQPVLVGTTSVEKSERLSEMLDERGIPHQVLNAKQHAREAAVVAMAGRKGAVTVATNMAGRGTDIMLGGNAEHIAVAGLKEAGLDPEENAEEYDKAWPAALKAAQDACKAEHDEVVELGGLYVLGTERHESRRIDNQLRGRSGRQGDPGESRFYLSMEDDLMRMFASGMAQRIMASDAHPDDVPLESKMVTRSIASAQRQVEARNYEIRKNVLKYDDVMTEQREKVYDERHRVLEGEDLEPQVAAFWSQAVETIVASRTSEGRADEWDLDALWDDLAHLYPVGLTQDELVDAVGGRDLLTSERLSTELSEDVAVAYEDAERRMDDNPLAHAQLGAEPMRTLERRVLLAVVDKRWREHLYEMDYLKEGIGLRAMAQRDPLVEYANEGAHMFKAMMEGIREETVEQVFANVVRFDAAAARAEADGTAEAARAVAGSDGTAVAGLSAPRHSVLGDTGRASMNQRVTYSAPSEDGSGQSTTRSESRRAPAPRSGGRAQAGGRAAQ
;
A
#
# COMPACT_ATOMS: atom_id res chain seq x y z
N MET A 1 39.62 -16.81 59.91
CA MET A 1 39.74 -17.11 61.40
C MET A 1 39.77 -15.81 62.18
N PRO A 2 39.20 -15.72 63.33
CA PRO A 2 37.95 -16.39 63.82
C PRO A 2 36.99 -15.38 64.45
N ALA A 3 35.74 -15.75 64.57
CA ALA A 3 34.97 -16.01 65.83
C ALA A 3 34.37 -14.74 66.47
N ASP A 4 33.30 -14.71 67.18
CA ASP A 4 32.38 -15.71 67.71
C ASP A 4 31.18 -14.98 68.37
N ARG A 5 29.98 -15.66 68.42
CA ARG A 5 29.06 -15.67 69.56
C ARG A 5 28.25 -14.40 69.95
N ALA A 6 27.05 -14.48 70.38
CA ALA A 6 26.08 -15.54 70.70
C ALA A 6 24.71 -14.95 71.16
N LEU A 7 23.65 -15.71 70.95
CA LEU A 7 22.50 -15.99 71.84
C LEU A 7 21.73 -14.91 72.60
N GLY A 8 20.40 -14.92 72.44
CA GLY A 8 19.40 -14.42 73.34
C GLY A 8 18.00 -14.37 72.83
N ALA A 9 17.16 -15.38 73.08
CA ALA A 9 15.69 -15.33 73.13
C ALA A 9 15.24 -15.36 74.62
N PRO A 10 13.94 -15.22 74.94
CA PRO A 10 12.68 -14.87 74.22
C PRO A 10 11.81 -13.79 75.00
N GLY A 11 10.75 -13.30 74.32
CA GLY A 11 9.73 -12.48 75.02
C GLY A 11 8.44 -12.33 74.25
N ARG A 12 7.38 -12.75 74.85
CA ARG A 12 6.02 -12.88 74.37
C ARG A 12 5.30 -11.56 74.00
N GLY A 13 4.37 -11.66 73.00
CA GLY A 13 3.02 -11.14 73.08
C GLY A 13 2.78 -9.74 72.51
N ASP A 14 2.17 -9.61 71.35
CA ASP A 14 0.81 -9.02 71.29
C ASP A 14 0.30 -8.98 69.84
N SER A 15 -0.94 -9.35 69.69
CA SER A 15 -1.73 -9.35 68.47
C SER A 15 -1.99 -7.92 68.01
N ALA A 16 -1.54 -7.57 66.77
CA ALA A 16 -2.09 -6.43 66.00
C ALA A 16 -2.32 -6.85 64.58
N VAL A 17 -3.59 -6.86 64.18
CA VAL A 17 -4.07 -7.00 62.80
C VAL A 17 -3.38 -5.98 61.92
N ARG A 18 -2.51 -6.40 61.02
CA ARG A 18 -1.98 -5.57 59.95
C ARG A 18 -2.71 -5.90 58.66
N SER A 19 -3.43 -4.89 58.18
CA SER A 19 -3.99 -4.79 56.82
C SER A 19 -2.92 -5.14 55.76
N ALA A 20 -3.16 -6.12 54.95
CA ALA A 20 -2.34 -6.48 53.80
C ALA A 20 -2.50 -5.40 52.73
N HIS A 21 -1.44 -4.66 52.49
CA HIS A 21 -1.27 -3.92 51.22
C HIS A 21 -0.96 -4.92 50.13
N PRO A 22 -1.57 -4.80 48.92
CA PRO A 22 -1.20 -5.65 47.81
C PRO A 22 0.22 -5.31 47.33
N THR A 23 1.09 -6.27 47.43
CA THR A 23 2.42 -6.21 46.81
C THR A 23 2.26 -6.19 45.29
N THR A 24 2.61 -5.09 44.65
CA THR A 24 2.80 -4.96 43.21
C THR A 24 3.83 -5.99 42.75
N ASN A 25 3.34 -6.99 42.03
CA ASN A 25 4.16 -8.03 41.42
C ASN A 25 4.87 -7.40 40.23
N LYS A 26 6.10 -6.93 40.37
CA LYS A 26 7.00 -6.60 39.27
C LYS A 26 7.44 -7.90 38.60
N GLY A 27 6.71 -8.30 37.54
CA GLY A 27 7.21 -9.26 36.58
C GLY A 27 8.39 -8.64 35.83
N GLU A 28 9.61 -8.94 36.27
CA GLU A 28 10.82 -8.59 35.52
C GLU A 28 10.86 -9.44 34.23
N THR A 29 10.30 -8.89 33.14
CA THR A 29 10.69 -9.26 31.78
C THR A 29 12.11 -8.82 31.58
N SER A 30 13.00 -9.74 31.18
CA SER A 30 14.41 -9.42 30.82
C SER A 30 14.38 -8.50 29.60
N VAL A 31 14.40 -7.18 29.84
CA VAL A 31 14.46 -6.16 28.80
C VAL A 31 15.79 -6.31 28.06
N SER A 32 15.72 -6.46 26.74
CA SER A 32 16.89 -6.55 25.85
C SER A 32 17.81 -5.32 26.05
N ILE A 33 19.11 -5.49 25.81
CA ILE A 33 20.07 -4.38 25.84
C ILE A 33 19.65 -3.30 24.84
N VAL A 34 19.09 -3.68 23.70
CA VAL A 34 18.57 -2.78 22.69
C VAL A 34 17.39 -1.97 23.22
N ASP A 35 16.44 -2.62 23.91
CA ASP A 35 15.31 -1.94 24.56
C ASP A 35 15.77 -0.96 25.64
N ARG A 36 16.84 -1.28 26.39
CA ARG A 36 17.43 -0.35 27.37
C ARG A 36 18.05 0.87 26.70
N ILE A 37 18.69 0.71 25.54
CA ILE A 37 19.29 1.82 24.79
C ILE A 37 18.21 2.71 24.19
N LEU A 38 17.16 2.14 23.62
CA LEU A 38 16.02 2.88 23.07
C LEU A 38 15.28 3.69 24.15
N ARG A 39 15.21 3.19 25.37
CA ARG A 39 14.60 3.90 26.53
C ARG A 39 15.50 4.97 27.18
N ILE A 40 16.79 5.05 26.79
CA ILE A 40 17.68 6.12 27.25
C ILE A 40 17.27 7.43 26.57
N GLY A 41 16.43 8.20 27.18
CA GLY A 41 15.94 9.48 26.66
C GLY A 41 14.44 9.68 26.78
N GLU A 42 13.65 8.59 26.91
CA GLU A 42 12.18 8.68 27.06
C GLU A 42 11.75 9.68 28.14
N GLY A 43 12.36 9.61 29.31
CA GLY A 43 12.07 10.55 30.38
C GLY A 43 12.40 12.01 30.06
N ARG A 44 13.38 12.27 29.19
CA ARG A 44 13.71 13.62 28.71
C ARG A 44 12.67 14.09 27.68
N THR A 45 12.31 13.22 26.78
CA THR A 45 11.27 13.49 25.75
C THR A 45 9.93 13.77 26.42
N LEU A 46 9.48 12.93 27.34
CA LEU A 46 8.25 13.16 28.10
C LEU A 46 8.27 14.47 28.92
N LYS A 47 9.41 14.85 29.48
CA LYS A 47 9.55 16.15 30.14
C LYS A 47 9.44 17.32 29.17
N LYS A 48 10.04 17.20 27.95
CA LYS A 48 9.90 18.21 26.87
C LYS A 48 8.44 18.35 26.48
N LEU A 49 7.77 17.24 26.20
CA LEU A 49 6.35 17.22 25.83
C LEU A 49 5.46 17.78 26.95
N GLY A 50 5.74 17.42 28.19
CA GLY A 50 5.04 17.98 29.36
C GLY A 50 5.21 19.49 29.53
N ALA A 51 6.39 20.04 29.21
CA ALA A 51 6.64 21.48 29.22
C ALA A 51 5.87 22.19 28.10
N ILE A 52 5.82 21.62 26.90
CA ILE A 52 5.00 22.12 25.79
C ILE A 52 3.52 22.15 26.21
N ALA A 53 3.01 21.03 26.74
CA ALA A 53 1.61 20.96 27.17
C ALA A 53 1.28 22.05 28.23
N THR A 54 2.19 22.33 29.15
CA THR A 54 1.98 23.42 30.14
C THR A 54 1.89 24.79 29.47
N GLN A 55 2.71 25.06 28.44
CA GLN A 55 2.62 26.31 27.67
C GLN A 55 1.31 26.43 26.92
N VAL A 56 0.86 25.34 26.25
CA VAL A 56 -0.43 25.29 25.53
C VAL A 56 -1.60 25.51 26.49
N GLU A 57 -1.62 24.84 27.66
CA GLU A 57 -2.68 25.00 28.66
C GLU A 57 -2.79 26.45 29.13
N ALA A 58 -1.66 27.09 29.44
CA ALA A 58 -1.63 28.49 29.89
C ALA A 58 -2.13 29.47 28.84
N LEU A 59 -1.85 29.22 27.55
CA LEU A 59 -2.37 30.02 26.43
C LEU A 59 -3.84 29.76 26.18
N ALA A 60 -4.29 28.53 26.27
CA ALA A 60 -5.68 28.13 26.02
C ALA A 60 -6.67 28.81 26.97
N GLU A 61 -6.26 29.13 28.20
CA GLU A 61 -7.07 29.96 29.11
C GLU A 61 -7.29 31.39 28.59
N THR A 62 -6.28 31.97 27.93
CA THR A 62 -6.36 33.30 27.31
C THR A 62 -7.24 33.25 26.05
N TYR A 63 -7.11 32.19 25.24
CA TYR A 63 -7.88 32.02 23.98
C TYR A 63 -9.37 31.75 24.23
N ALA A 64 -9.75 31.32 25.43
CA ALA A 64 -11.16 31.15 25.80
C ALA A 64 -11.96 32.48 25.76
N ASP A 65 -11.29 33.61 25.91
CA ASP A 65 -11.89 34.95 25.82
C ASP A 65 -11.98 35.48 24.38
N PHE A 66 -11.39 34.80 23.37
CA PHE A 66 -11.39 35.21 21.97
C PHE A 66 -12.77 35.01 21.33
N THR A 67 -13.13 35.86 20.38
CA THR A 67 -14.28 35.59 19.51
C THR A 67 -13.96 34.56 18.44
N ASP A 68 -14.96 34.07 17.74
CA ASP A 68 -14.76 33.13 16.62
C ASP A 68 -13.96 33.78 15.47
N GLU A 69 -14.12 35.08 15.27
CA GLU A 69 -13.37 35.90 14.32
C GLU A 69 -11.90 36.01 14.74
N ASP A 70 -11.64 36.31 16.03
CA ASP A 70 -10.27 36.39 16.56
C ASP A 70 -9.51 35.07 16.37
N LEU A 71 -10.16 33.92 16.59
CA LEU A 71 -9.54 32.60 16.38
C LEU A 71 -9.18 32.34 14.90
N LYS A 72 -9.94 32.87 13.95
CA LYS A 72 -9.62 32.79 12.52
C LYS A 72 -8.47 33.74 12.16
N GLU A 73 -8.42 34.95 12.76
CA GLU A 73 -7.32 35.89 12.57
C GLU A 73 -6.00 35.34 13.08
N VAL A 74 -6.00 34.58 14.18
CA VAL A 74 -4.79 33.86 14.66
C VAL A 74 -4.21 32.96 13.56
N THR A 75 -5.04 32.27 12.77
CA THR A 75 -4.53 31.41 11.68
C THR A 75 -3.81 32.24 10.62
N ALA A 76 -4.31 33.41 10.29
CA ALA A 76 -3.66 34.30 9.31
C ALA A 76 -2.35 34.85 9.86
N ASP A 77 -2.33 35.30 11.12
CA ASP A 77 -1.13 35.78 11.81
C ASP A 77 -0.02 34.70 11.88
N LEU A 78 -0.36 33.47 12.27
CA LEU A 78 0.59 32.38 12.35
C LEU A 78 1.16 32.01 10.96
N LYS A 79 0.36 32.09 9.90
CA LYS A 79 0.82 31.88 8.51
C LYS A 79 1.80 32.98 8.09
N GLU A 80 1.50 34.25 8.39
CA GLU A 80 2.38 35.38 8.08
C GLU A 80 3.71 35.26 8.82
N ARG A 81 3.70 35.00 10.12
CA ARG A 81 4.90 34.79 10.94
C ARG A 81 5.75 33.62 10.45
N TYR A 82 5.11 32.54 9.99
CA TYR A 82 5.85 31.43 9.38
C TYR A 82 6.53 31.85 8.06
N ILE A 83 5.85 32.63 7.22
CA ILE A 83 6.42 33.18 5.97
C ILE A 83 7.58 34.12 6.25
N ASP A 84 7.49 34.90 7.33
CA ASP A 84 8.54 35.80 7.80
C ASP A 84 9.73 35.08 8.44
N GLY A 85 9.68 33.74 8.54
CA GLY A 85 10.81 32.89 8.95
C GLY A 85 10.73 32.39 10.39
N GLU A 86 9.63 32.58 11.11
CA GLU A 86 9.45 31.94 12.41
C GLU A 86 9.28 30.43 12.27
N THR A 87 9.85 29.66 13.20
CA THR A 87 9.83 28.19 13.10
C THR A 87 8.51 27.60 13.60
N LEU A 88 8.07 26.47 13.04
CA LEU A 88 6.88 25.78 13.53
C LEU A 88 7.00 25.35 15.00
N ASP A 89 8.20 25.06 15.49
CA ASP A 89 8.44 24.73 16.91
C ASP A 89 8.16 25.92 17.82
N SER A 90 8.42 27.17 17.40
CA SER A 90 8.09 28.38 18.19
C SER A 90 6.60 28.71 18.13
N LEU A 91 5.95 28.48 16.98
CA LEU A 91 4.50 28.68 16.79
C LEU A 91 3.64 27.60 17.46
N LEU A 92 4.21 26.44 17.80
CA LEU A 92 3.49 25.28 18.29
C LEU A 92 2.56 25.58 19.49
N PRO A 93 3.01 26.28 20.56
CA PRO A 93 2.14 26.51 21.72
C PRO A 93 0.87 27.32 21.36
N GLU A 94 1.01 28.36 20.54
CA GLU A 94 -0.12 29.18 20.11
C GLU A 94 -1.04 28.42 19.17
N ALA A 95 -0.48 27.74 18.17
CA ALA A 95 -1.25 26.92 17.23
C ALA A 95 -2.06 25.83 17.93
N PHE A 96 -1.46 25.14 18.92
CA PHE A 96 -2.17 24.10 19.66
C PHE A 96 -3.24 24.70 20.57
N ALA A 97 -2.98 25.83 21.23
CA ALA A 97 -3.98 26.52 22.05
C ALA A 97 -5.21 26.93 21.21
N THR A 98 -4.98 27.42 19.97
CA THR A 98 -6.05 27.74 19.02
C THR A 98 -6.91 26.52 18.70
N VAL A 99 -6.28 25.37 18.44
CA VAL A 99 -7.01 24.12 18.16
C VAL A 99 -7.76 23.59 19.38
N VAL A 100 -7.17 23.70 20.58
CA VAL A 100 -7.81 23.30 21.85
C VAL A 100 -9.12 24.06 22.04
N GLU A 101 -9.11 25.37 21.84
CA GLU A 101 -10.30 26.20 21.99
C GLU A 101 -11.32 25.95 20.87
N ALA A 102 -10.85 25.83 19.62
CA ALA A 102 -11.73 25.53 18.49
C ALA A 102 -12.41 24.16 18.61
N ALA A 103 -11.70 23.14 19.07
CA ALA A 103 -12.25 21.80 19.27
C ALA A 103 -13.30 21.78 20.39
N ASP A 104 -13.09 22.53 21.45
CA ASP A 104 -14.06 22.69 22.53
C ASP A 104 -15.36 23.33 22.02
N ARG A 105 -15.27 24.45 21.25
CA ARG A 105 -16.44 25.17 20.70
C ARG A 105 -17.19 24.35 19.66
N VAL A 106 -16.47 23.75 18.73
CA VAL A 106 -17.06 23.11 17.56
C VAL A 106 -17.57 21.71 17.86
N LEU A 107 -16.84 20.94 18.68
CA LEU A 107 -17.12 19.52 18.96
C LEU A 107 -17.55 19.27 20.41
N GLY A 108 -17.39 20.24 21.33
CA GLY A 108 -17.54 19.99 22.76
C GLY A 108 -16.45 19.07 23.32
N MET A 109 -15.31 18.98 22.64
CA MET A 109 -14.22 18.06 22.96
C MET A 109 -12.94 18.86 23.27
N ARG A 110 -12.74 19.25 24.54
CA ARG A 110 -11.51 19.90 24.94
C ARG A 110 -10.39 18.89 25.12
N PRO A 111 -9.25 19.00 24.37
CA PRO A 111 -8.14 18.08 24.47
C PRO A 111 -7.53 18.02 25.87
N PHE A 112 -7.28 16.81 26.35
CA PHE A 112 -6.58 16.59 27.63
C PHE A 112 -5.08 16.85 27.49
N ARG A 113 -4.41 17.13 28.62
CA ARG A 113 -2.95 17.31 28.68
C ARG A 113 -2.18 16.20 27.96
N VAL A 114 -2.55 14.94 28.14
CA VAL A 114 -1.90 13.79 27.49
C VAL A 114 -2.10 13.79 25.97
N GLN A 115 -3.23 14.29 25.49
CA GLN A 115 -3.52 14.45 24.07
C GLN A 115 -2.66 15.58 23.45
N ILE A 116 -2.47 16.70 24.15
CA ILE A 116 -1.55 17.77 23.75
C ILE A 116 -0.12 17.22 23.65
N MET A 117 0.32 16.42 24.64
CA MET A 117 1.63 15.75 24.59
C MET A 117 1.75 14.80 23.39
N GLY A 118 0.70 14.04 23.08
CA GLY A 118 0.62 13.18 21.90
C GLY A 118 0.76 13.97 20.61
N GLY A 119 -0.01 15.05 20.44
CA GLY A 119 0.07 15.95 19.29
C GLY A 119 1.47 16.57 19.11
N ALA A 120 2.11 16.97 20.20
CA ALA A 120 3.48 17.48 20.17
C ALA A 120 4.50 16.38 19.78
N ALA A 121 4.29 15.12 20.20
CA ALA A 121 5.12 13.99 19.78
C ALA A 121 5.00 13.74 18.26
N LEU A 122 3.79 13.81 17.71
CA LEU A 122 3.54 13.69 16.26
C LEU A 122 4.23 14.83 15.49
N HIS A 123 4.09 16.09 15.95
CA HIS A 123 4.77 17.22 15.30
C HIS A 123 6.28 17.04 15.22
N LEU A 124 6.89 16.45 16.26
CA LEU A 124 8.32 16.17 16.34
C LEU A 124 8.76 14.92 15.56
N GLY A 125 7.90 14.35 14.71
CA GLY A 125 8.22 13.21 13.86
C GLY A 125 8.35 11.88 14.62
N ASN A 126 7.56 11.67 15.67
CA ASN A 126 7.53 10.43 16.42
C ASN A 126 6.20 9.69 16.30
N ILE A 127 6.19 8.43 16.69
CA ILE A 127 4.97 7.68 16.95
C ILE A 127 4.52 7.97 18.39
N ALA A 128 3.32 8.52 18.52
CA ALA A 128 2.66 8.65 19.81
C ALA A 128 1.96 7.33 20.16
N GLU A 129 2.54 6.53 21.05
CA GLU A 129 1.83 5.37 21.56
C GLU A 129 0.85 5.80 22.63
N MET A 130 -0.43 5.86 22.24
CA MET A 130 -1.56 6.18 23.12
C MET A 130 -2.51 5.01 23.17
N LYS A 131 -2.84 4.56 24.37
CA LYS A 131 -3.73 3.40 24.52
C LYS A 131 -5.06 3.62 23.79
N THR A 132 -5.70 2.54 23.39
CA THR A 132 -6.99 2.58 22.69
C THR A 132 -8.02 3.30 23.58
N GLY A 133 -8.85 4.17 22.98
CA GLY A 133 -9.82 4.97 23.72
C GLY A 133 -9.28 6.29 24.28
N GLU A 134 -8.02 6.66 24.05
CA GLU A 134 -7.43 7.94 24.50
C GLU A 134 -7.70 9.10 23.51
N GLY A 135 -8.55 8.92 22.51
CA GLY A 135 -8.97 9.97 21.57
C GLY A 135 -7.89 10.40 20.57
N LYS A 136 -7.17 9.43 19.98
CA LYS A 136 -6.10 9.67 19.00
C LYS A 136 -6.52 10.53 17.81
N THR A 137 -7.74 10.40 17.35
CA THR A 137 -8.29 11.19 16.23
C THR A 137 -8.22 12.70 16.51
N LEU A 138 -8.61 13.10 17.74
CA LEU A 138 -8.50 14.50 18.19
C LEU A 138 -7.04 14.95 18.33
N VAL A 139 -6.15 14.04 18.74
CA VAL A 139 -4.71 14.34 18.87
C VAL A 139 -4.10 14.74 17.54
N ALA A 140 -4.45 14.08 16.45
CA ALA A 140 -3.95 14.36 15.11
C ALA A 140 -4.32 15.77 14.60
N THR A 141 -5.41 16.35 15.11
CA THR A 141 -5.91 17.66 14.67
C THR A 141 -4.92 18.78 14.95
N MET A 142 -4.26 18.76 16.12
CA MET A 142 -3.30 19.80 16.52
C MET A 142 -2.06 19.87 15.60
N PRO A 143 -1.29 18.78 15.38
CA PRO A 143 -0.15 18.83 14.47
C PRO A 143 -0.56 19.01 13.00
N SER A 144 -1.74 18.54 12.59
CA SER A 144 -2.26 18.78 11.24
C SER A 144 -2.48 20.26 11.00
N TYR A 145 -3.11 20.97 11.93
CA TYR A 145 -3.30 22.42 11.86
C TYR A 145 -1.97 23.17 11.76
N LEU A 146 -1.03 22.91 12.69
CA LEU A 146 0.27 23.56 12.71
C LEU A 146 1.07 23.33 11.40
N ARG A 147 1.09 22.11 10.90
CA ARG A 147 1.80 21.78 9.67
C ARG A 147 1.12 22.33 8.41
N ALA A 148 -0.21 22.49 8.43
CA ALA A 148 -0.97 23.09 7.35
C ALA A 148 -0.65 24.59 7.15
N LEU A 149 -0.17 25.30 8.16
CA LEU A 149 0.28 26.69 8.04
C LEU A 149 1.38 26.89 6.99
N THR A 150 2.14 25.83 6.68
CA THR A 150 3.20 25.87 5.64
C THR A 150 2.65 25.99 4.21
N GLY A 151 1.36 25.71 3.98
CA GLY A 151 0.75 25.69 2.64
C GLY A 151 1.17 24.50 1.76
N LYS A 152 2.03 23.58 2.25
CA LYS A 152 2.56 22.46 1.47
C LYS A 152 1.67 21.22 1.47
N GLY A 153 0.59 21.21 2.23
CA GLY A 153 -0.30 20.07 2.41
C GLY A 153 0.14 19.11 3.51
N VAL A 154 -0.84 18.54 4.21
CA VAL A 154 -0.66 17.53 5.25
C VAL A 154 -1.48 16.32 4.88
N HIS A 155 -0.91 15.13 4.93
CA HIS A 155 -1.61 13.88 4.70
C HIS A 155 -1.90 13.19 6.05
N VAL A 156 -3.17 12.80 6.25
CA VAL A 156 -3.60 12.00 7.39
C VAL A 156 -4.06 10.65 6.84
N VAL A 157 -3.29 9.62 7.12
CA VAL A 157 -3.46 8.29 6.54
C VAL A 157 -4.12 7.36 7.54
N THR A 158 -5.15 6.66 7.12
CA THR A 158 -5.87 5.64 7.93
C THR A 158 -6.04 4.33 7.16
N VAL A 159 -6.63 3.33 7.78
CA VAL A 159 -6.67 1.95 7.24
C VAL A 159 -7.79 1.69 6.24
N ASN A 160 -8.90 2.44 6.25
CA ASN A 160 -10.01 2.24 5.32
C ASN A 160 -10.78 3.53 5.00
N ASP A 161 -11.57 3.50 3.93
CA ASP A 161 -12.34 4.64 3.42
C ASP A 161 -13.35 5.16 4.46
N TYR A 162 -13.99 4.29 5.23
CA TYR A 162 -14.96 4.69 6.25
C TYR A 162 -14.32 5.59 7.31
N LEU A 163 -13.15 5.21 7.83
CA LEU A 163 -12.42 6.02 8.82
C LEU A 163 -11.89 7.30 8.19
N ALA A 164 -11.43 7.26 6.94
CA ALA A 164 -10.96 8.46 6.24
C ALA A 164 -12.09 9.48 6.10
N GLU A 165 -13.26 9.07 5.66
CA GLU A 165 -14.44 9.90 5.52
C GLU A 165 -14.93 10.43 6.86
N TYR A 166 -15.12 9.54 7.86
CA TYR A 166 -15.57 9.91 9.20
C TYR A 166 -14.63 10.90 9.88
N GLN A 167 -13.31 10.65 9.86
CA GLN A 167 -12.33 11.52 10.49
C GLN A 167 -12.20 12.86 9.76
N SER A 168 -12.26 12.87 8.43
CA SER A 168 -12.19 14.09 7.64
C SER A 168 -13.41 14.98 7.83
N ASP A 169 -14.61 14.42 8.03
CA ASP A 169 -15.80 15.22 8.34
C ASP A 169 -15.73 15.74 9.77
N LEU A 170 -15.50 14.88 10.75
CA LEU A 170 -15.53 15.26 12.17
C LEU A 170 -14.44 16.26 12.51
N MET A 171 -13.17 15.98 12.22
CA MET A 171 -12.05 16.88 12.51
C MET A 171 -11.98 18.04 11.53
N GLY A 172 -12.46 17.83 10.30
CA GLY A 172 -12.59 18.89 9.29
C GLY A 172 -13.47 20.05 9.72
N ARG A 173 -14.43 19.82 10.62
CA ARG A 173 -15.23 20.91 11.22
C ARG A 173 -14.35 21.90 11.98
N VAL A 174 -13.39 21.40 12.77
CA VAL A 174 -12.44 22.23 13.51
C VAL A 174 -11.51 22.99 12.56
N HIS A 175 -10.95 22.30 11.56
CA HIS A 175 -10.06 22.90 10.57
C HIS A 175 -10.78 23.99 9.75
N ARG A 176 -12.00 23.71 9.26
CA ARG A 176 -12.82 24.68 8.53
C ARG A 176 -13.22 25.88 9.39
N PHE A 177 -13.52 25.67 10.67
CA PHE A 177 -13.79 26.74 11.61
C PHE A 177 -12.59 27.69 11.74
N LEU A 178 -11.37 27.16 11.73
CA LEU A 178 -10.12 27.93 11.77
C LEU A 178 -9.66 28.47 10.39
N GLY A 179 -10.48 28.32 9.35
CA GLY A 179 -10.18 28.84 8.02
C GLY A 179 -9.25 27.99 7.16
N LEU A 180 -9.06 26.70 7.50
CA LEU A 180 -8.32 25.74 6.68
C LEU A 180 -9.27 24.86 5.85
N THR A 181 -8.77 24.34 4.74
CA THR A 181 -9.50 23.42 3.86
C THR A 181 -9.15 21.96 4.18
N THR A 182 -10.15 21.09 4.10
CA THR A 182 -10.00 19.65 4.35
C THR A 182 -10.56 18.86 3.20
N GLY A 183 -9.77 17.92 2.67
CA GLY A 183 -10.13 17.00 1.60
C GLY A 183 -10.10 15.54 2.08
N CYS A 184 -10.77 14.67 1.32
CA CYS A 184 -10.76 13.23 1.56
C CYS A 184 -10.63 12.47 0.25
N ILE A 185 -9.65 11.57 0.16
CA ILE A 185 -9.43 10.67 -0.97
C ILE A 185 -10.13 9.34 -0.66
N LEU A 186 -11.05 8.96 -1.53
CA LEU A 186 -11.84 7.74 -1.43
C LEU A 186 -11.71 6.90 -2.70
N THR A 187 -11.95 5.61 -2.56
CA THR A 187 -11.99 4.67 -3.68
C THR A 187 -13.04 5.10 -4.72
N GLY A 188 -12.68 5.06 -6.00
CA GLY A 188 -13.58 5.36 -7.11
C GLY A 188 -13.70 6.84 -7.51
N GLN A 189 -13.03 7.76 -6.83
CA GLN A 189 -12.96 9.16 -7.26
C GLN A 189 -12.16 9.32 -8.55
N THR A 190 -12.59 10.24 -9.40
CA THR A 190 -11.89 10.61 -10.64
C THR A 190 -10.62 11.42 -10.35
N PRO A 191 -9.62 11.47 -11.26
CA PRO A 191 -8.43 12.30 -11.08
C PRO A 191 -8.74 13.79 -10.83
N ALA A 192 -9.76 14.33 -11.48
CA ALA A 192 -10.18 15.71 -11.29
C ALA A 192 -10.77 15.98 -9.89
N GLU A 193 -11.49 15.02 -9.32
CA GLU A 193 -11.97 15.07 -7.94
C GLU A 193 -10.82 14.95 -6.96
N ARG A 194 -9.91 13.97 -7.15
CA ARG A 194 -8.72 13.76 -6.31
C ARG A 194 -7.82 15.00 -6.26
N ARG A 195 -7.59 15.65 -7.40
CA ARG A 195 -6.79 16.88 -7.46
C ARG A 195 -7.38 17.99 -6.58
N LYS A 196 -8.71 18.11 -6.52
CA LYS A 196 -9.36 19.08 -5.62
C LYS A 196 -9.15 18.72 -4.15
N GLN A 197 -9.15 17.43 -3.82
CA GLN A 197 -8.91 16.98 -2.46
C GLN A 197 -7.45 17.21 -2.03
N TYR A 198 -6.47 16.88 -2.90
CA TYR A 198 -5.07 17.17 -2.64
C TYR A 198 -4.73 18.67 -2.61
N ALA A 199 -5.53 19.52 -3.26
CA ALA A 199 -5.38 20.97 -3.19
C ALA A 199 -5.74 21.55 -1.81
N CYS A 200 -6.44 20.81 -0.95
CA CYS A 200 -6.76 21.22 0.42
C CYS A 200 -5.51 21.30 1.31
N ASP A 201 -5.59 22.06 2.41
CA ASP A 201 -4.51 22.19 3.38
C ASP A 201 -4.23 20.87 4.10
N ILE A 202 -5.26 20.07 4.35
CA ILE A 202 -5.19 18.76 5.00
C ILE A 202 -5.99 17.76 4.18
N THR A 203 -5.36 16.62 3.83
CA THR A 203 -6.00 15.55 3.03
C THR A 203 -5.99 14.25 3.79
N TYR A 204 -7.17 13.68 4.02
CA TYR A 204 -7.37 12.35 4.59
C TYR A 204 -7.48 11.31 3.48
N GLY A 205 -7.13 10.06 3.78
CA GLY A 205 -7.27 8.95 2.85
C GLY A 205 -6.62 7.67 3.38
N THR A 206 -6.73 6.58 2.61
CA THR A 206 -6.09 5.32 2.98
C THR A 206 -4.65 5.25 2.46
N ASN A 207 -3.81 4.46 3.13
CA ASN A 207 -2.44 4.17 2.67
C ASN A 207 -2.40 3.68 1.22
N ASN A 208 -3.36 2.83 0.83
CA ASN A 208 -3.44 2.26 -0.50
C ASN A 208 -3.76 3.34 -1.55
N GLU A 209 -4.76 4.20 -1.29
CA GLU A 209 -5.14 5.24 -2.24
C GLU A 209 -4.04 6.30 -2.43
N PHE A 210 -3.38 6.72 -1.35
CA PHE A 210 -2.22 7.61 -1.44
C PHE A 210 -1.06 7.00 -2.23
N GLY A 211 -0.76 5.73 -1.99
CA GLY A 211 0.29 5.03 -2.71
C GLY A 211 -0.04 4.77 -4.17
N PHE A 212 -1.30 4.42 -4.48
CA PHE A 212 -1.75 4.26 -5.87
C PHE A 212 -1.79 5.60 -6.62
N ASP A 213 -2.15 6.70 -5.97
CA ASP A 213 -2.09 8.02 -6.61
C ASP A 213 -0.64 8.41 -6.94
N TYR A 214 0.32 8.12 -6.05
CA TYR A 214 1.73 8.29 -6.36
C TYR A 214 2.16 7.48 -7.60
N LEU A 215 1.77 6.21 -7.68
CA LEU A 215 2.09 5.39 -8.84
C LEU A 215 1.40 5.90 -10.12
N ARG A 216 0.12 6.34 -10.02
CA ARG A 216 -0.62 6.93 -11.15
C ARG A 216 0.00 8.23 -11.65
N ASP A 217 0.43 9.10 -10.76
CA ASP A 217 1.10 10.36 -11.11
C ASP A 217 2.40 10.10 -11.88
N ASN A 218 3.14 9.05 -11.50
CA ASN A 218 4.35 8.64 -12.22
C ASN A 218 4.08 7.88 -13.54
N MET A 219 2.82 7.69 -13.90
CA MET A 219 2.39 7.15 -15.20
C MET A 219 1.60 8.19 -16.03
N ALA A 220 1.40 9.41 -15.50
CA ALA A 220 0.65 10.49 -16.14
C ALA A 220 1.35 10.96 -17.44
N GLN A 221 0.58 11.22 -18.48
CA GLN A 221 1.10 11.67 -19.79
C GLN A 221 1.03 13.19 -19.96
N ARG A 222 0.36 13.88 -19.05
CA ARG A 222 0.15 15.33 -19.09
C ARG A 222 0.21 15.91 -17.68
N PRO A 223 0.71 17.14 -17.49
CA PRO A 223 0.78 17.79 -16.17
C PRO A 223 -0.59 17.90 -15.50
N GLU A 224 -1.63 18.12 -16.29
CA GLU A 224 -3.00 18.22 -15.77
C GLU A 224 -3.58 16.89 -15.28
N ASP A 225 -2.92 15.76 -15.50
CA ASP A 225 -3.35 14.46 -14.97
C ASP A 225 -2.72 14.17 -13.58
N LEU A 226 -1.70 14.93 -13.16
CA LEU A 226 -1.11 14.84 -11.83
C LEU A 226 -2.12 15.26 -10.76
N VAL A 227 -2.20 14.51 -9.66
CA VAL A 227 -3.14 14.77 -8.57
C VAL A 227 -2.45 15.19 -7.27
N GLN A 228 -1.30 14.63 -6.92
CA GLN A 228 -0.56 14.94 -5.70
C GLN A 228 0.29 16.21 -5.84
N ARG A 229 0.57 16.87 -4.69
CA ARG A 229 1.40 18.09 -4.61
C ARG A 229 2.76 17.84 -3.94
N GLY A 230 3.14 16.57 -3.76
CA GLY A 230 4.34 16.16 -3.03
C GLY A 230 4.07 15.66 -1.61
N HIS A 231 5.12 15.35 -0.89
CA HIS A 231 5.12 14.61 0.39
C HIS A 231 5.75 15.46 1.49
N ALA A 232 5.01 16.48 2.00
CA ALA A 232 5.55 17.42 2.99
C ALA A 232 5.50 16.92 4.43
N PHE A 233 4.36 16.39 4.87
CA PHE A 233 4.15 15.87 6.22
C PHE A 233 3.06 14.80 6.24
N VAL A 234 3.25 13.75 7.04
CA VAL A 234 2.27 12.66 7.19
C VAL A 234 2.06 12.28 8.65
N ILE A 235 0.78 12.05 8.97
CA ILE A 235 0.36 11.38 10.21
C ILE A 235 -0.30 10.07 9.82
N VAL A 236 0.25 8.95 10.28
CA VAL A 236 -0.30 7.61 10.01
C VAL A 236 -1.08 7.15 11.24
N ASP A 237 -2.40 7.08 11.11
CA ASP A 237 -3.26 6.50 12.15
C ASP A 237 -3.21 4.97 12.07
N GLU A 238 -3.26 4.31 13.21
CA GLU A 238 -3.01 2.86 13.32
C GLU A 238 -1.71 2.45 12.61
N VAL A 239 -0.64 3.19 12.90
CA VAL A 239 0.68 3.10 12.22
C VAL A 239 1.28 1.69 12.25
N ASP A 240 0.99 0.90 13.25
CA ASP A 240 1.44 -0.49 13.36
C ASP A 240 0.70 -1.44 12.41
N SER A 241 -0.56 -1.17 12.07
CA SER A 241 -1.24 -1.89 11.00
C SER A 241 -0.59 -1.63 9.66
N ILE A 242 -0.47 -0.35 9.32
CA ILE A 242 -0.04 0.07 8.00
C ILE A 242 1.45 -0.25 7.78
N LEU A 243 2.31 0.13 8.73
CA LEU A 243 3.77 0.02 8.54
C LEU A 243 4.38 -1.31 8.98
N ILE A 244 3.62 -2.17 9.66
CA ILE A 244 4.07 -3.50 10.09
C ILE A 244 3.25 -4.61 9.44
N ASP A 245 1.92 -4.67 9.66
CA ASP A 245 1.12 -5.80 9.19
C ASP A 245 0.96 -5.80 7.68
N GLU A 246 0.57 -4.67 7.10
CA GLU A 246 0.35 -4.52 5.67
C GLU A 246 1.66 -4.39 4.88
N ALA A 247 2.76 -4.01 5.53
CA ALA A 247 4.07 -3.79 4.90
C ALA A 247 4.80 -5.09 4.50
N ARG A 248 4.08 -6.18 4.27
CA ARG A 248 4.61 -7.47 3.77
C ARG A 248 4.55 -7.58 2.26
N THR A 249 3.63 -6.87 1.61
CA THR A 249 3.41 -6.89 0.17
C THR A 249 3.48 -5.48 -0.40
N PRO A 250 4.03 -5.29 -1.61
CA PRO A 250 4.03 -3.99 -2.25
C PRO A 250 2.66 -3.63 -2.82
N LEU A 251 2.47 -2.34 -3.11
CA LEU A 251 1.40 -1.85 -3.97
C LEU A 251 1.80 -2.09 -5.42
N ILE A 252 0.91 -2.69 -6.20
CA ILE A 252 1.18 -3.04 -7.60
C ILE A 252 0.02 -2.58 -8.49
N ILE A 253 0.34 -1.86 -9.55
CA ILE A 253 -0.56 -1.61 -10.66
C ILE A 253 -0.13 -2.55 -11.79
N SER A 254 -1.03 -3.41 -12.26
CA SER A 254 -0.77 -4.32 -13.36
C SER A 254 -1.81 -4.18 -14.47
N GLY A 255 -1.39 -4.44 -15.68
CA GLY A 255 -2.23 -4.40 -16.87
C GLY A 255 -1.95 -5.58 -17.80
N PRO A 256 -2.75 -5.77 -18.86
CA PRO A 256 -2.51 -6.83 -19.81
C PRO A 256 -1.15 -6.67 -20.49
N ALA A 257 -0.38 -7.74 -20.57
CA ALA A 257 0.91 -7.75 -21.25
C ALA A 257 0.74 -7.34 -22.73
N THR A 258 1.61 -6.44 -23.18
CA THR A 258 1.69 -6.05 -24.59
C THR A 258 2.71 -6.96 -25.26
N GLY A 259 2.27 -7.84 -26.18
CA GLY A 259 3.16 -8.73 -26.94
C GLY A 259 2.51 -10.09 -27.19
N ASP A 260 3.12 -10.86 -28.12
CA ASP A 260 2.64 -12.20 -28.50
C ASP A 260 3.19 -13.30 -27.57
N VAL A 261 3.22 -13.00 -26.24
CA VAL A 261 3.72 -13.90 -25.20
C VAL A 261 2.96 -15.25 -25.21
N ASN A 262 1.67 -15.22 -25.56
CA ASN A 262 0.83 -16.41 -25.69
C ASN A 262 1.35 -17.42 -26.74
N LYS A 263 2.15 -16.96 -27.70
CA LYS A 263 2.82 -17.83 -28.68
C LYS A 263 3.82 -18.76 -27.98
N TRP A 264 4.62 -18.20 -27.06
CA TRP A 264 5.64 -18.97 -26.36
C TRP A 264 5.05 -20.05 -25.45
N TYR A 265 3.98 -19.76 -24.71
CA TYR A 265 3.29 -20.81 -23.92
C TYR A 265 2.82 -21.97 -24.80
N LYS A 266 2.26 -21.69 -25.98
CA LYS A 266 1.82 -22.74 -26.91
C LYS A 266 2.98 -23.54 -27.48
N GLU A 267 4.08 -22.87 -27.85
CA GLU A 267 5.25 -23.56 -28.42
C GLU A 267 5.95 -24.41 -27.39
N PHE A 268 6.15 -23.88 -26.13
CA PHE A 268 6.78 -24.65 -25.06
C PHE A 268 5.86 -25.77 -24.52
N ALA A 269 4.56 -25.64 -24.53
CA ALA A 269 3.66 -26.76 -24.22
C ALA A 269 3.84 -27.93 -25.22
N LYS A 270 3.89 -27.64 -26.54
CA LYS A 270 4.17 -28.65 -27.58
C LYS A 270 5.58 -29.26 -27.43
N MET A 271 6.55 -28.44 -27.01
CA MET A 271 7.92 -28.89 -26.77
C MET A 271 7.96 -29.84 -25.58
N ALA A 272 7.36 -29.49 -24.42
CA ALA A 272 7.31 -30.31 -23.24
C ALA A 272 6.69 -31.68 -23.49
N GLU A 273 5.69 -31.79 -24.40
CA GLU A 273 5.13 -33.08 -24.83
C GLU A 273 6.18 -34.00 -25.45
N ARG A 274 7.21 -33.45 -26.12
CA ARG A 274 8.27 -34.22 -26.81
C ARG A 274 9.46 -34.57 -25.95
N LEU A 275 9.67 -33.84 -24.84
CA LEU A 275 10.72 -34.10 -23.87
C LEU A 275 10.37 -35.31 -22.99
N ARG A 276 11.39 -36.10 -22.62
CA ARG A 276 11.27 -37.36 -21.86
C ARG A 276 11.81 -37.20 -20.45
N PRO A 277 11.04 -37.65 -19.43
CA PRO A 277 11.53 -37.68 -18.05
C PRO A 277 12.80 -38.56 -17.94
N ASP A 278 13.66 -38.28 -16.98
CA ASP A 278 14.92 -38.96 -16.64
C ASP A 278 15.98 -38.94 -17.76
N LYS A 279 15.67 -38.35 -18.89
CA LYS A 279 16.59 -38.20 -20.02
C LYS A 279 16.82 -36.73 -20.37
N ASP A 280 15.76 -36.00 -20.55
CA ASP A 280 15.78 -34.58 -21.00
C ASP A 280 15.55 -33.63 -19.82
N TYR A 281 14.90 -34.09 -18.74
CA TYR A 281 14.66 -33.33 -17.50
C TYR A 281 14.45 -34.28 -16.32
N GLU A 282 14.66 -33.76 -15.10
CA GLU A 282 14.39 -34.44 -13.82
C GLU A 282 13.25 -33.76 -13.07
N VAL A 283 12.45 -34.52 -12.30
CA VAL A 283 11.33 -34.05 -11.52
C VAL A 283 11.50 -34.42 -10.06
N ASP A 284 11.49 -33.44 -9.14
CA ASP A 284 11.42 -33.67 -7.71
C ASP A 284 9.99 -33.32 -7.21
N GLU A 285 9.13 -34.35 -7.14
CA GLU A 285 7.74 -34.19 -6.69
C GLU A 285 7.62 -33.64 -5.27
N LYS A 286 8.58 -33.96 -4.37
CA LYS A 286 8.57 -33.52 -2.97
C LYS A 286 8.85 -32.03 -2.84
N LYS A 287 9.75 -31.50 -3.66
CA LYS A 287 10.10 -30.08 -3.70
C LYS A 287 9.27 -29.31 -4.73
N ARG A 288 8.47 -30.00 -5.54
CA ARG A 288 7.70 -29.44 -6.68
C ARG A 288 8.61 -28.65 -7.63
N THR A 289 9.79 -29.18 -7.94
CA THR A 289 10.77 -28.57 -8.84
C THR A 289 11.09 -29.47 -10.03
N VAL A 290 11.50 -28.85 -11.14
CA VAL A 290 12.00 -29.54 -12.32
C VAL A 290 13.39 -29.01 -12.66
N GLY A 291 14.27 -29.89 -13.17
CA GLY A 291 15.59 -29.55 -13.66
C GLY A 291 15.76 -30.04 -15.10
N VAL A 292 16.09 -29.12 -16.02
CA VAL A 292 16.35 -29.49 -17.41
C VAL A 292 17.78 -30.00 -17.56
N LEU A 293 17.96 -31.18 -18.15
CA LEU A 293 19.25 -31.79 -18.38
C LEU A 293 19.88 -31.29 -19.70
N ALA A 294 21.19 -31.47 -19.87
CA ALA A 294 21.93 -31.03 -21.05
C ALA A 294 21.30 -31.51 -22.36
N SER A 295 20.85 -32.78 -22.44
CA SER A 295 20.18 -33.29 -23.63
C SER A 295 18.79 -32.68 -23.89
N GLY A 296 18.15 -32.17 -22.84
CA GLY A 296 16.91 -31.41 -22.96
C GLY A 296 17.15 -30.02 -23.53
N ILE A 297 18.23 -29.37 -23.07
CA ILE A 297 18.65 -28.07 -23.55
C ILE A 297 18.99 -28.11 -25.04
N GLU A 298 19.87 -29.04 -25.46
CA GLU A 298 20.22 -29.23 -26.87
C GLU A 298 18.99 -29.41 -27.77
N ARG A 299 17.98 -30.15 -27.30
CA ARG A 299 16.74 -30.33 -28.06
C ARG A 299 15.89 -29.09 -28.15
N VAL A 300 15.90 -28.25 -27.14
CA VAL A 300 15.18 -26.97 -27.12
C VAL A 300 15.87 -25.99 -28.06
N GLU A 301 17.20 -25.89 -27.99
CA GLU A 301 18.03 -25.08 -28.87
C GLU A 301 17.83 -25.47 -30.33
N ASP A 302 17.94 -26.76 -30.66
CA ASP A 302 17.65 -27.31 -32.00
C ASP A 302 16.25 -26.97 -32.49
N TYR A 303 15.24 -27.02 -31.61
CA TYR A 303 13.85 -26.73 -32.01
C TYR A 303 13.61 -25.26 -32.25
N LEU A 304 14.19 -24.39 -31.43
CA LEU A 304 14.05 -22.94 -31.56
C LEU A 304 14.98 -22.33 -32.59
N GLY A 305 16.02 -23.08 -33.02
CA GLY A 305 17.06 -22.59 -33.93
C GLY A 305 17.96 -21.53 -33.30
N ILE A 306 18.25 -21.66 -32.02
CA ILE A 306 19.12 -20.77 -31.24
C ILE A 306 20.40 -21.53 -30.85
N ASP A 307 21.52 -20.82 -30.74
CA ASP A 307 22.81 -21.44 -30.43
C ASP A 307 23.02 -21.69 -28.93
N ASN A 308 22.40 -20.87 -28.04
CA ASN A 308 22.56 -21.01 -26.61
C ASN A 308 21.31 -20.47 -25.86
N LEU A 309 20.63 -21.34 -25.13
CA LEU A 309 19.43 -21.00 -24.35
C LEU A 309 19.75 -20.11 -23.13
N TYR A 310 21.01 -20.12 -22.65
CA TYR A 310 21.43 -19.38 -21.46
C TYR A 310 22.03 -17.99 -21.79
N GLU A 311 22.04 -17.55 -23.03
CA GLU A 311 22.37 -16.18 -23.38
C GLU A 311 21.33 -15.20 -22.82
N SER A 312 21.77 -13.98 -22.54
CA SER A 312 20.94 -12.95 -21.88
C SER A 312 19.60 -12.72 -22.61
N GLU A 313 19.63 -12.74 -23.94
CA GLU A 313 18.46 -12.55 -24.81
C GLU A 313 17.47 -13.72 -24.75
N ASN A 314 17.94 -14.92 -24.48
CA ASN A 314 17.16 -16.16 -24.44
C ASN A 314 16.73 -16.56 -23.02
N THR A 315 17.22 -15.89 -21.98
CA THR A 315 16.91 -16.19 -20.57
C THR A 315 15.41 -16.28 -20.26
N PRO A 316 14.53 -15.43 -20.80
CA PRO A 316 13.09 -15.54 -20.59
C PRO A 316 12.49 -16.87 -21.08
N LEU A 317 13.09 -17.49 -22.09
CA LEU A 317 12.60 -18.77 -22.66
C LEU A 317 12.74 -19.93 -21.68
N ILE A 318 13.71 -19.86 -20.77
CA ILE A 318 13.93 -20.89 -19.72
C ILE A 318 12.72 -20.95 -18.78
N GLY A 319 12.12 -19.81 -18.46
CA GLY A 319 10.91 -19.74 -17.64
C GLY A 319 9.72 -20.43 -18.29
N PHE A 320 9.47 -20.18 -19.57
CA PHE A 320 8.42 -20.88 -20.32
C PHE A 320 8.66 -22.39 -20.40
N LEU A 321 9.92 -22.82 -20.60
CA LEU A 321 10.28 -24.22 -20.63
C LEU A 321 10.02 -24.91 -19.28
N ASN A 322 10.50 -24.31 -18.20
CA ASN A 322 10.30 -24.84 -16.85
C ASN A 322 8.82 -24.92 -16.48
N ASN A 323 8.05 -23.88 -16.78
CA ASN A 323 6.61 -23.86 -16.53
C ASN A 323 5.85 -24.89 -17.37
N ALA A 324 6.24 -25.10 -18.60
CA ALA A 324 5.63 -26.13 -19.45
C ALA A 324 5.90 -27.55 -18.94
N ILE A 325 7.13 -27.82 -18.44
CA ILE A 325 7.48 -29.13 -17.83
C ILE A 325 6.76 -29.28 -16.50
N LYS A 326 6.75 -28.25 -15.63
CA LYS A 326 6.00 -28.29 -14.35
C LYS A 326 4.51 -28.53 -14.59
N ALA A 327 3.91 -27.81 -15.53
CA ALA A 327 2.49 -27.99 -15.89
C ALA A 327 2.19 -29.42 -16.35
N LYS A 328 3.12 -30.04 -17.08
CA LYS A 328 3.01 -31.42 -17.55
C LYS A 328 3.10 -32.45 -16.40
N GLU A 329 4.08 -32.30 -15.50
CA GLU A 329 4.47 -33.36 -14.57
C GLU A 329 3.92 -33.15 -13.14
N LEU A 330 3.69 -31.89 -12.70
CA LEU A 330 3.36 -31.55 -11.31
C LEU A 330 1.94 -31.04 -11.12
N PHE A 331 1.20 -30.75 -12.20
CA PHE A 331 -0.19 -30.28 -12.15
C PHE A 331 -1.11 -31.21 -12.93
N HIS A 332 -2.06 -31.82 -12.27
CA HIS A 332 -2.90 -32.88 -12.81
C HIS A 332 -4.35 -32.45 -12.87
N LEU A 333 -5.00 -32.70 -14.00
CA LEU A 333 -6.43 -32.50 -14.21
C LEU A 333 -7.23 -33.31 -13.17
N ASP A 334 -8.33 -32.77 -12.69
CA ASP A 334 -9.22 -33.32 -11.68
C ASP A 334 -8.61 -33.51 -10.27
N LYS A 335 -7.36 -33.06 -10.08
CA LYS A 335 -6.68 -33.06 -8.78
C LYS A 335 -6.28 -31.65 -8.37
N ASP A 336 -5.40 -31.01 -9.14
CA ASP A 336 -4.87 -29.68 -8.86
C ASP A 336 -5.72 -28.58 -9.52
N TYR A 337 -6.41 -28.91 -10.62
CA TYR A 337 -7.31 -28.03 -11.35
C TYR A 337 -8.36 -28.81 -12.12
N ILE A 338 -9.45 -28.12 -12.54
CA ILE A 338 -10.45 -28.63 -13.47
C ILE A 338 -10.58 -27.68 -14.67
N VAL A 339 -11.07 -28.21 -15.79
CA VAL A 339 -11.44 -27.39 -16.95
C VAL A 339 -12.98 -27.35 -17.04
N ARG A 340 -13.54 -26.14 -16.98
CA ARG A 340 -14.99 -25.90 -17.10
C ARG A 340 -15.23 -24.68 -17.97
N ASP A 341 -16.16 -24.78 -18.91
CA ASP A 341 -16.55 -23.72 -19.85
C ASP A 341 -15.37 -23.11 -20.64
N GLY A 342 -14.31 -23.92 -20.89
CA GLY A 342 -13.09 -23.47 -21.56
C GLY A 342 -12.11 -22.71 -20.67
N GLU A 343 -12.30 -22.73 -19.38
CA GLU A 343 -11.43 -22.10 -18.39
C GLU A 343 -10.81 -23.12 -17.44
N VAL A 344 -9.53 -22.90 -17.07
CA VAL A 344 -8.84 -23.63 -16.00
C VAL A 344 -9.24 -23.02 -14.67
N LEU A 345 -9.73 -23.85 -13.75
CA LEU A 345 -10.12 -23.46 -12.40
C LEU A 345 -9.31 -24.25 -11.38
N ILE A 346 -8.70 -23.58 -10.42
CA ILE A 346 -7.88 -24.20 -9.37
C ILE A 346 -8.76 -24.99 -8.43
N VAL A 347 -8.29 -26.19 -8.03
CA VAL A 347 -8.87 -26.99 -6.95
C VAL A 347 -7.96 -26.86 -5.72
N ASP A 348 -8.55 -26.51 -4.59
CA ASP A 348 -7.83 -26.43 -3.32
C ASP A 348 -7.40 -27.82 -2.84
N GLU A 349 -6.13 -28.02 -2.60
CA GLU A 349 -5.53 -29.32 -2.26
C GLU A 349 -6.08 -29.90 -0.93
N HIS A 350 -6.48 -29.04 0.01
CA HIS A 350 -6.93 -29.44 1.33
C HIS A 350 -8.45 -29.65 1.42
N THR A 351 -9.21 -28.85 0.71
CA THR A 351 -10.69 -28.87 0.79
C THR A 351 -11.36 -29.54 -0.41
N GLY A 352 -10.63 -29.76 -1.51
CA GLY A 352 -11.18 -30.26 -2.77
C GLY A 352 -12.16 -29.29 -3.45
N ARG A 353 -12.25 -28.05 -2.98
CA ARG A 353 -13.17 -27.04 -3.53
C ARG A 353 -12.53 -26.28 -4.70
N VAL A 354 -13.36 -25.98 -5.67
CA VAL A 354 -12.96 -25.10 -6.78
C VAL A 354 -12.85 -23.67 -6.25
N LEU A 355 -11.76 -22.97 -6.59
CA LEU A 355 -11.46 -21.60 -6.21
C LEU A 355 -11.71 -20.64 -7.40
N PRO A 356 -12.94 -20.10 -7.58
CA PRO A 356 -13.24 -19.23 -8.69
C PRO A 356 -12.45 -17.92 -8.60
N GLY A 357 -11.95 -17.45 -9.76
CA GLY A 357 -11.24 -16.18 -9.86
C GLY A 357 -9.78 -16.21 -9.38
N ARG A 358 -9.29 -17.31 -8.78
CA ARG A 358 -7.86 -17.49 -8.48
C ARG A 358 -7.12 -18.07 -9.68
N ARG A 359 -5.87 -17.66 -9.84
CA ARG A 359 -4.95 -18.17 -10.87
C ARG A 359 -3.63 -18.57 -10.22
N TYR A 360 -2.94 -19.56 -10.78
CA TYR A 360 -1.56 -19.83 -10.42
C TYR A 360 -0.67 -18.68 -10.88
N ASN A 361 0.32 -18.33 -10.09
CA ASN A 361 1.26 -17.24 -10.37
C ASN A 361 2.36 -17.67 -11.36
N GLU A 362 3.19 -16.72 -11.79
CA GLU A 362 4.44 -16.94 -12.50
C GLU A 362 4.26 -17.65 -13.86
N GLY A 363 3.18 -17.32 -14.59
CA GLY A 363 2.92 -17.94 -15.89
C GLY A 363 2.47 -19.40 -15.82
N MET A 364 2.38 -19.99 -14.62
CA MET A 364 1.99 -21.40 -14.47
C MET A 364 0.56 -21.64 -14.94
N HIS A 365 -0.36 -20.70 -14.67
CA HIS A 365 -1.75 -20.84 -15.12
C HIS A 365 -1.84 -20.87 -16.64
N GLN A 366 -1.10 -20.00 -17.32
CA GLN A 366 -1.00 -19.95 -18.78
C GLN A 366 -0.34 -21.21 -19.35
N ALA A 367 0.67 -21.75 -18.67
CA ALA A 367 1.28 -23.03 -19.05
C ALA A 367 0.28 -24.19 -18.96
N ILE A 368 -0.60 -24.19 -17.94
CA ILE A 368 -1.68 -25.17 -17.79
C ILE A 368 -2.77 -24.92 -18.86
N GLU A 369 -3.18 -23.67 -19.12
CA GLU A 369 -4.10 -23.31 -20.20
C GLU A 369 -3.56 -23.79 -21.57
N ALA A 370 -2.26 -23.62 -21.81
CA ALA A 370 -1.60 -24.11 -23.03
C ALA A 370 -1.57 -25.64 -23.10
N LYS A 371 -1.29 -26.32 -22.01
CA LYS A 371 -1.31 -27.79 -21.87
C LYS A 371 -2.70 -28.33 -22.19
N GLU A 372 -3.75 -27.74 -21.62
CA GLU A 372 -5.13 -28.15 -21.83
C GLU A 372 -5.74 -27.63 -23.13
N ARG A 373 -4.97 -26.85 -23.91
CA ARG A 373 -5.36 -26.27 -25.21
C ARG A 373 -6.65 -25.42 -25.15
N VAL A 374 -6.86 -24.77 -24.01
CA VAL A 374 -7.91 -23.76 -23.82
C VAL A 374 -7.39 -22.38 -24.23
N GLU A 375 -8.26 -21.37 -24.21
CA GLU A 375 -7.85 -19.99 -24.48
C GLU A 375 -6.89 -19.50 -23.41
N ILE A 376 -5.68 -19.09 -23.82
CA ILE A 376 -4.68 -18.53 -22.89
C ILE A 376 -5.07 -17.08 -22.62
N LYS A 377 -5.47 -16.80 -21.39
CA LYS A 377 -5.77 -15.42 -20.96
C LYS A 377 -4.46 -14.67 -20.74
N ALA A 378 -4.42 -13.44 -21.25
CA ALA A 378 -3.25 -12.58 -21.10
C ALA A 378 -2.82 -12.48 -19.64
N GLU A 379 -1.52 -12.58 -19.40
CA GLU A 379 -0.89 -12.31 -18.12
C GLU A 379 -0.96 -10.82 -17.82
N ASN A 380 -1.17 -10.46 -16.55
CA ASN A 380 -1.04 -9.07 -16.15
C ASN A 380 0.44 -8.78 -15.91
N GLN A 381 0.97 -7.80 -16.64
CA GLN A 381 2.33 -7.30 -16.44
C GLN A 381 2.32 -6.18 -15.40
N THR A 382 3.31 -6.14 -14.53
CA THR A 382 3.52 -5.04 -13.59
C THR A 382 3.79 -3.75 -14.37
N LEU A 383 2.95 -2.73 -14.17
CA LEU A 383 3.10 -1.40 -14.76
C LEU A 383 3.83 -0.45 -13.83
N ALA A 384 3.55 -0.53 -12.54
CA ALA A 384 4.20 0.24 -11.50
C ALA A 384 4.08 -0.49 -10.15
N THR A 385 5.09 -0.36 -9.31
CA THR A 385 5.11 -0.97 -7.98
C THR A 385 5.89 -0.11 -7.00
N ILE A 386 5.50 -0.16 -5.72
CA ILE A 386 6.25 0.42 -4.60
C ILE A 386 5.88 -0.30 -3.31
N THR A 387 6.85 -0.53 -2.42
CA THR A 387 6.53 -0.99 -1.06
C THR A 387 5.99 0.15 -0.20
N LEU A 388 5.12 -0.16 0.78
CA LEU A 388 4.66 0.84 1.74
C LEU A 388 5.83 1.49 2.48
N GLN A 389 6.89 0.71 2.78
CA GLN A 389 8.09 1.21 3.41
C GLN A 389 8.72 2.34 2.59
N ASN A 390 8.94 2.14 1.30
CA ASN A 390 9.57 3.14 0.43
C ASN A 390 8.61 4.28 0.11
N TYR A 391 7.29 4.02 -0.01
CA TYR A 391 6.31 5.09 -0.15
C TYR A 391 6.36 6.08 1.02
N PHE A 392 6.33 5.60 2.28
CA PHE A 392 6.41 6.50 3.44
C PHE A 392 7.80 7.13 3.63
N ARG A 393 8.85 6.58 3.00
CA ARG A 393 10.18 7.23 2.98
C ARG A 393 10.26 8.43 2.03
N LEU A 394 9.29 8.64 1.15
CA LEU A 394 9.19 9.85 0.32
C LEU A 394 8.98 11.12 1.17
N TYR A 395 8.33 11.01 2.32
CA TYR A 395 8.25 12.13 3.25
C TYR A 395 9.61 12.35 3.92
N PRO A 396 10.06 13.62 4.10
CA PRO A 396 11.34 13.92 4.75
C PRO A 396 11.48 13.32 6.14
N GLU A 397 12.70 13.04 6.59
CA GLU A 397 12.95 12.67 7.98
C GLU A 397 12.45 13.77 8.94
N GLY A 398 11.82 13.38 10.05
CA GLY A 398 11.18 14.31 10.99
C GLY A 398 9.81 14.86 10.51
N SER A 399 9.38 14.52 9.28
CA SER A 399 8.04 14.83 8.76
C SER A 399 7.13 13.61 8.65
N ARG A 400 7.59 12.47 9.15
CA ARG A 400 6.83 11.23 9.29
C ARG A 400 6.45 11.06 10.74
N SER A 401 5.18 10.82 11.00
CA SER A 401 4.67 10.57 12.34
C SER A 401 3.54 9.55 12.31
N GLY A 402 3.18 9.02 13.46
CA GLY A 402 2.10 8.07 13.53
C GLY A 402 1.55 7.91 14.93
N MET A 403 0.42 7.25 15.05
CA MET A 403 -0.23 6.97 16.33
C MET A 403 -0.84 5.58 16.34
N THR A 404 -0.75 4.91 17.47
CA THR A 404 -1.37 3.61 17.74
C THR A 404 -1.38 3.32 19.24
N GLY A 405 -2.07 2.30 19.67
CA GLY A 405 -2.05 1.82 21.07
C GLY A 405 -0.94 0.83 21.40
N THR A 406 -0.15 0.37 20.41
CA THR A 406 0.67 -0.85 20.50
C THR A 406 1.96 -0.81 19.68
N ALA A 407 2.69 0.30 19.65
CA ALA A 407 3.93 0.44 18.87
C ALA A 407 5.19 -0.05 19.60
N GLU A 408 5.20 -0.07 20.92
CA GLU A 408 6.41 -0.35 21.75
C GLU A 408 7.06 -1.70 21.39
N THR A 409 6.26 -2.72 21.05
CA THR A 409 6.78 -4.04 20.69
C THR A 409 7.62 -4.04 19.43
N GLU A 410 7.36 -3.11 18.51
CA GLU A 410 8.00 -2.98 17.19
C GLU A 410 8.89 -1.72 17.10
N ALA A 411 9.22 -1.08 18.23
CA ALA A 411 9.97 0.18 18.26
C ALA A 411 11.33 0.09 17.54
N ALA A 412 12.00 -1.06 17.61
CA ALA A 412 13.26 -1.30 16.91
C ALA A 412 13.09 -1.30 15.39
N GLU A 413 11.99 -1.84 14.87
CA GLU A 413 11.66 -1.84 13.44
C GLU A 413 11.29 -0.44 12.95
N PHE A 414 10.47 0.29 13.70
CA PHE A 414 10.14 1.69 13.37
C PHE A 414 11.39 2.57 13.31
N ALA A 415 12.30 2.46 14.27
CA ALA A 415 13.55 3.19 14.29
C ALA A 415 14.50 2.75 13.16
N GLY A 416 14.61 1.45 12.89
CA GLY A 416 15.52 0.89 11.88
C GLY A 416 15.06 1.19 10.44
N THR A 417 13.80 0.92 10.16
CA THR A 417 13.23 1.00 8.81
C THR A 417 12.78 2.41 8.45
N TYR A 418 12.03 3.08 9.34
CA TYR A 418 11.37 4.34 9.03
C TYR A 418 12.05 5.57 9.66
N LYS A 419 13.05 5.37 10.52
CA LYS A 419 13.71 6.43 11.29
C LYS A 419 12.75 7.22 12.19
N ILE A 420 11.74 6.54 12.71
CA ILE A 420 10.72 7.14 13.60
C ILE A 420 10.87 6.55 15.00
N GLY A 421 10.93 7.39 16.00
CA GLY A 421 10.96 6.99 17.42
C GLY A 421 9.55 6.72 17.96
N VAL A 422 9.43 5.79 18.91
CA VAL A 422 8.17 5.53 19.63
C VAL A 422 8.20 6.20 20.98
N VAL A 423 7.15 6.98 21.30
CA VAL A 423 7.02 7.69 22.57
C VAL A 423 5.73 7.23 23.27
N PRO A 424 5.85 6.43 24.35
CA PRO A 424 4.70 6.03 25.14
C PRO A 424 4.13 7.23 25.91
N ILE A 425 2.89 7.62 25.59
CA ILE A 425 2.17 8.69 26.27
C ILE A 425 1.37 8.09 27.42
N PRO A 426 1.40 8.65 28.63
CA PRO A 426 0.62 8.16 29.75
C PRO A 426 -0.89 8.31 29.47
N THR A 427 -1.71 7.42 30.03
CA THR A 427 -3.16 7.52 29.95
C THR A 427 -3.70 8.69 30.76
N ASN A 428 -4.82 9.29 30.33
CA ASN A 428 -5.49 10.39 31.02
C ASN A 428 -5.98 9.97 32.42
N LYS A 429 -6.59 8.80 32.51
CA LYS A 429 -6.96 8.15 33.79
C LYS A 429 -6.21 6.83 33.93
N PRO A 430 -5.89 6.40 35.18
CA PRO A 430 -5.28 5.10 35.41
C PRO A 430 -6.13 3.95 34.81
N MET A 431 -5.49 3.04 34.10
CA MET A 431 -6.13 1.81 33.61
C MET A 431 -6.35 0.86 34.78
N ILE A 432 -7.61 0.48 35.00
CA ILE A 432 -8.02 -0.41 36.10
C ILE A 432 -8.53 -1.78 35.61
N ARG A 433 -8.41 -2.07 34.29
CA ARG A 433 -8.77 -3.37 33.71
C ARG A 433 -8.00 -4.51 34.37
N ILE A 434 -8.67 -5.62 34.59
CA ILE A 434 -8.10 -6.85 35.13
C ILE A 434 -7.80 -7.83 34.00
N ASP A 435 -6.53 -8.09 33.73
CA ASP A 435 -6.11 -9.11 32.77
C ASP A 435 -5.93 -10.45 33.50
N GLN A 436 -6.89 -11.38 33.29
CA GLN A 436 -6.92 -12.70 33.91
C GLN A 436 -5.82 -13.62 33.30
N PRO A 437 -5.32 -14.60 34.05
CA PRO A 437 -4.43 -15.63 33.52
C PRO A 437 -5.07 -16.41 32.36
N ASP A 438 -4.23 -16.84 31.42
CA ASP A 438 -4.67 -17.69 30.32
C ASP A 438 -5.10 -19.07 30.82
N LEU A 439 -6.17 -19.60 30.26
CA LEU A 439 -6.61 -20.99 30.48
C LEU A 439 -6.23 -21.84 29.28
N VAL A 440 -5.45 -22.89 29.51
CA VAL A 440 -4.89 -23.73 28.45
C VAL A 440 -5.47 -25.14 28.55
N TYR A 441 -6.18 -25.58 27.51
CA TYR A 441 -6.81 -26.88 27.38
C TYR A 441 -5.97 -27.82 26.51
N THR A 442 -6.17 -29.11 26.66
CA THR A 442 -5.49 -30.15 25.87
C THR A 442 -5.94 -30.11 24.40
N ASN A 443 -7.23 -29.96 24.15
CA ASN A 443 -7.83 -29.97 22.81
C ASN A 443 -8.78 -28.79 22.55
N VAL A 444 -9.06 -28.52 21.28
CA VAL A 444 -9.93 -27.41 20.83
C VAL A 444 -11.38 -27.60 21.28
N ALA A 445 -11.88 -28.82 21.36
CA ALA A 445 -13.28 -29.08 21.73
C ALA A 445 -13.55 -28.68 23.18
N ALA A 446 -12.70 -29.08 24.12
CA ALA A 446 -12.77 -28.71 25.53
C ALA A 446 -12.63 -27.19 25.72
N LYS A 447 -11.71 -26.57 25.00
CA LYS A 447 -11.54 -25.11 24.97
C LYS A 447 -12.84 -24.40 24.58
N LEU A 448 -13.42 -24.76 23.44
CA LEU A 448 -14.65 -24.10 22.94
C LEU A 448 -15.84 -24.31 23.85
N ALA A 449 -15.98 -25.51 24.46
CA ALA A 449 -17.02 -25.76 25.46
C ALA A 449 -16.86 -24.80 26.66
N ALA A 450 -15.66 -24.66 27.21
CA ALA A 450 -15.39 -23.74 28.31
C ALA A 450 -15.60 -22.26 27.91
N VAL A 451 -15.28 -21.88 26.68
CA VAL A 451 -15.55 -20.53 26.12
C VAL A 451 -17.07 -20.26 26.12
N VAL A 452 -17.87 -21.19 25.63
CA VAL A 452 -19.35 -21.04 25.58
C VAL A 452 -19.94 -20.97 26.98
N ASP A 453 -19.43 -21.76 27.93
CA ASP A 453 -19.89 -21.73 29.32
C ASP A 453 -19.59 -20.39 30.02
N ASP A 454 -18.36 -19.84 29.83
CA ASP A 454 -18.00 -18.50 30.38
C ASP A 454 -18.82 -17.38 29.75
N ILE A 455 -19.04 -17.43 28.43
CA ILE A 455 -19.93 -16.46 27.74
C ILE A 455 -21.36 -16.54 28.31
N ALA A 456 -21.88 -17.74 28.54
CA ALA A 456 -23.21 -17.94 29.12
C ALA A 456 -23.32 -17.33 30.53
N GLU A 457 -22.32 -17.57 31.40
CA GLU A 457 -22.27 -17.00 32.75
C GLU A 457 -22.27 -15.48 32.75
N ARG A 458 -21.48 -14.87 31.88
CA ARG A 458 -21.37 -13.41 31.74
C ARG A 458 -22.65 -12.80 31.15
N TYR A 459 -23.23 -13.45 30.15
CA TYR A 459 -24.51 -13.06 29.56
C TYR A 459 -25.66 -13.09 30.57
N GLU A 460 -25.77 -14.16 31.37
CA GLU A 460 -26.77 -14.27 32.44
C GLU A 460 -26.58 -13.20 33.53
N ALA A 461 -25.32 -12.81 33.81
CA ALA A 461 -25.02 -11.70 34.71
C ALA A 461 -25.33 -10.32 34.10
N GLY A 462 -25.54 -10.24 32.78
CA GLY A 462 -25.77 -9.00 32.04
C GLY A 462 -24.49 -8.22 31.69
N GLN A 463 -23.30 -8.80 31.86
CA GLN A 463 -22.05 -8.21 31.48
C GLN A 463 -21.85 -8.29 29.94
N PRO A 464 -21.49 -7.20 29.26
CA PRO A 464 -21.20 -7.28 27.83
C PRO A 464 -19.91 -8.07 27.55
N VAL A 465 -19.94 -8.90 26.50
CA VAL A 465 -18.82 -9.78 26.11
C VAL A 465 -18.38 -9.51 24.67
N LEU A 466 -17.09 -9.27 24.47
CA LEU A 466 -16.46 -9.23 23.18
C LEU A 466 -15.54 -10.44 23.02
N VAL A 467 -15.85 -11.30 22.07
CA VAL A 467 -15.04 -12.49 21.76
C VAL A 467 -14.18 -12.24 20.54
N GLY A 468 -12.85 -12.37 20.71
CA GLY A 468 -11.87 -12.29 19.62
C GLY A 468 -11.52 -13.68 19.08
N THR A 469 -11.66 -13.88 17.77
CA THR A 469 -11.26 -15.09 17.04
C THR A 469 -10.19 -14.78 16.00
N THR A 470 -9.41 -15.79 15.61
CA THR A 470 -8.28 -15.62 14.66
C THR A 470 -8.68 -15.80 13.19
N SER A 471 -9.88 -16.35 12.90
CA SER A 471 -10.37 -16.52 11.54
C SER A 471 -11.89 -16.43 11.45
N VAL A 472 -12.39 -16.19 10.22
CA VAL A 472 -13.83 -16.19 9.92
C VAL A 472 -14.47 -17.55 10.24
N GLU A 473 -13.81 -18.65 9.84
CA GLU A 473 -14.29 -20.01 10.09
C GLU A 473 -14.47 -20.30 11.59
N LYS A 474 -13.49 -19.90 12.42
CA LYS A 474 -13.57 -20.07 13.88
C LYS A 474 -14.68 -19.21 14.49
N SER A 475 -14.95 -18.02 13.95
CA SER A 475 -16.05 -17.17 14.39
C SER A 475 -17.42 -17.76 14.05
N GLU A 476 -17.56 -18.34 12.86
CA GLU A 476 -18.80 -19.02 12.41
C GLU A 476 -19.08 -20.25 13.26
N ARG A 477 -18.04 -21.08 13.51
CA ARG A 477 -18.18 -22.25 14.39
C ARG A 477 -18.59 -21.89 15.82
N LEU A 478 -17.99 -20.84 16.39
CA LEU A 478 -18.39 -20.39 17.73
C LEU A 478 -19.82 -19.85 17.74
N SER A 479 -20.22 -19.15 16.67
CA SER A 479 -21.60 -18.66 16.49
C SER A 479 -22.61 -19.80 16.48
N GLU A 480 -22.34 -20.90 15.75
CA GLU A 480 -23.19 -22.10 15.76
C GLU A 480 -23.37 -22.67 17.19
N MET A 481 -22.28 -22.74 17.96
CA MET A 481 -22.33 -23.26 19.33
C MET A 481 -23.12 -22.34 20.29
N LEU A 482 -23.06 -21.01 20.09
CA LEU A 482 -23.84 -20.03 20.85
C LEU A 482 -25.34 -20.11 20.49
N ASP A 483 -25.68 -20.31 19.22
CA ASP A 483 -27.02 -20.54 18.75
C ASP A 483 -27.63 -21.83 19.37
N GLU A 484 -26.87 -22.93 19.41
CA GLU A 484 -27.28 -24.19 20.06
C GLU A 484 -27.55 -24.00 21.56
N ARG A 485 -26.81 -23.07 22.22
CA ARG A 485 -27.00 -22.72 23.63
C ARG A 485 -28.12 -21.70 23.84
N GLY A 486 -28.65 -21.09 22.77
CA GLY A 486 -29.68 -20.05 22.80
C GLY A 486 -29.20 -18.69 23.28
N ILE A 487 -27.93 -18.34 23.10
CA ILE A 487 -27.34 -17.06 23.49
C ILE A 487 -27.44 -16.09 22.30
N PRO A 488 -28.24 -15.00 22.40
CA PRO A 488 -28.26 -13.98 21.34
C PRO A 488 -26.91 -13.31 21.20
N HIS A 489 -26.42 -13.24 19.97
CA HIS A 489 -25.11 -12.64 19.69
C HIS A 489 -25.04 -11.97 18.30
N GLN A 490 -24.04 -11.15 18.07
CA GLN A 490 -23.73 -10.55 16.78
C GLN A 490 -22.34 -11.01 16.30
N VAL A 491 -22.22 -11.29 15.00
CA VAL A 491 -20.94 -11.70 14.41
C VAL A 491 -20.40 -10.57 13.54
N LEU A 492 -19.15 -10.19 13.79
CA LEU A 492 -18.36 -9.24 13.01
C LEU A 492 -17.26 -9.97 12.27
N ASN A 493 -17.35 -9.99 10.94
CA ASN A 493 -16.31 -10.56 10.09
C ASN A 493 -16.19 -9.77 8.77
N ALA A 494 -15.13 -10.01 8.03
CA ALA A 494 -14.81 -9.33 6.77
C ALA A 494 -15.89 -9.38 5.67
N LYS A 495 -16.96 -10.17 5.87
CA LYS A 495 -18.07 -10.27 4.90
C LYS A 495 -19.12 -9.15 5.05
N GLN A 496 -19.05 -8.31 6.09
CA GLN A 496 -20.14 -7.39 6.46
C GLN A 496 -19.69 -5.98 6.87
N HIS A 497 -18.73 -5.39 6.18
CA HIS A 497 -18.17 -4.04 6.50
C HIS A 497 -19.23 -2.94 6.73
N ALA A 498 -20.29 -2.89 5.91
CA ALA A 498 -21.32 -1.87 6.05
C ALA A 498 -22.13 -1.96 7.38
N ARG A 499 -22.17 -3.14 8.02
CA ARG A 499 -22.85 -3.34 9.30
C ARG A 499 -21.91 -3.24 10.51
N GLU A 500 -20.63 -3.20 10.27
CA GLU A 500 -19.59 -3.27 11.31
C GLU A 500 -19.73 -2.14 12.32
N ALA A 501 -19.81 -0.90 11.85
CA ALA A 501 -19.97 0.27 12.72
C ALA A 501 -21.23 0.18 13.60
N ALA A 502 -22.34 -0.31 13.05
CA ALA A 502 -23.58 -0.49 13.77
C ALA A 502 -23.48 -1.55 14.88
N VAL A 503 -22.82 -2.68 14.62
CA VAL A 503 -22.63 -3.74 15.60
C VAL A 503 -21.67 -3.29 16.71
N VAL A 504 -20.56 -2.63 16.35
CA VAL A 504 -19.59 -2.09 17.33
C VAL A 504 -20.24 -1.03 18.24
N ALA A 505 -21.08 -0.16 17.68
CA ALA A 505 -21.83 0.84 18.44
C ALA A 505 -22.72 0.25 19.54
N MET A 506 -23.15 -1.00 19.37
CA MET A 506 -24.03 -1.71 20.31
C MET A 506 -23.28 -2.72 21.20
N ALA A 507 -22.01 -3.01 20.94
CA ALA A 507 -21.24 -4.07 21.61
C ALA A 507 -20.99 -3.80 23.12
N GLY A 508 -21.07 -2.55 23.56
CA GLY A 508 -20.89 -2.15 24.96
C GLY A 508 -22.21 -2.12 25.77
N ARG A 509 -23.33 -2.52 25.19
CA ARG A 509 -24.60 -2.54 25.88
C ARG A 509 -24.70 -3.71 26.86
N LYS A 510 -25.55 -3.57 27.89
CA LYS A 510 -25.80 -4.59 28.90
C LYS A 510 -26.24 -5.92 28.26
N GLY A 511 -25.50 -6.99 28.56
CA GLY A 511 -25.74 -8.34 28.03
C GLY A 511 -25.47 -8.51 26.53
N ALA A 512 -24.85 -7.57 25.87
CA ALA A 512 -24.44 -7.73 24.47
C ALA A 512 -23.35 -8.80 24.37
N VAL A 513 -23.50 -9.74 23.41
CA VAL A 513 -22.45 -10.69 23.06
C VAL A 513 -22.06 -10.45 21.60
N THR A 514 -20.78 -10.13 21.37
CA THR A 514 -20.23 -9.83 20.04
C THR A 514 -19.05 -10.76 19.75
N VAL A 515 -19.14 -11.54 18.68
CA VAL A 515 -18.05 -12.39 18.18
C VAL A 515 -17.38 -11.67 17.01
N ALA A 516 -16.11 -11.33 17.15
CA ALA A 516 -15.37 -10.56 16.15
C ALA A 516 -14.10 -11.29 15.70
N THR A 517 -13.75 -11.24 14.41
CA THR A 517 -12.39 -11.53 13.98
C THR A 517 -11.46 -10.41 14.45
N ASN A 518 -10.18 -10.71 14.62
CA ASN A 518 -9.19 -9.82 15.25
C ASN A 518 -9.15 -8.39 14.69
N MET A 519 -9.44 -8.19 13.40
CA MET A 519 -9.38 -6.90 12.72
C MET A 519 -10.74 -6.18 12.66
N ALA A 520 -11.85 -6.89 12.89
CA ALA A 520 -13.18 -6.29 12.84
C ALA A 520 -13.36 -5.23 13.95
N GLY A 521 -13.93 -4.08 13.60
CA GLY A 521 -14.13 -2.94 14.51
C GLY A 521 -12.88 -2.16 14.87
N ARG A 522 -11.75 -2.32 14.14
CA ARG A 522 -10.55 -1.55 14.37
C ARG A 522 -10.80 -0.06 14.04
N GLY A 523 -10.23 0.83 14.85
CA GLY A 523 -10.45 2.28 14.69
C GLY A 523 -11.77 2.80 15.25
N THR A 524 -12.72 1.92 15.64
CA THR A 524 -13.99 2.31 16.28
C THR A 524 -13.99 2.02 17.77
N ASP A 525 -14.57 2.92 18.54
CA ASP A 525 -14.67 2.78 20.01
C ASP A 525 -15.91 1.98 20.42
N ILE A 526 -15.73 1.06 21.36
CA ILE A 526 -16.84 0.40 22.08
C ILE A 526 -17.11 1.22 23.34
N MET A 527 -18.25 1.89 23.36
CA MET A 527 -18.70 2.71 24.49
C MET A 527 -19.60 1.85 25.37
N LEU A 528 -19.34 1.85 26.70
CA LEU A 528 -20.23 1.20 27.66
C LEU A 528 -21.61 1.87 27.64
N GLY A 529 -22.69 1.10 27.61
CA GLY A 529 -24.05 1.59 27.41
C GLY A 529 -24.46 1.86 25.97
N GLY A 530 -23.50 1.74 24.99
CA GLY A 530 -23.72 1.95 23.56
C GLY A 530 -23.42 3.37 23.08
N ASN A 531 -23.49 3.57 21.76
CA ASN A 531 -23.26 4.87 21.09
C ASN A 531 -24.58 5.63 20.95
N ALA A 532 -24.70 6.79 21.63
CA ALA A 532 -25.92 7.58 21.68
C ALA A 532 -26.35 8.15 20.32
N GLU A 533 -25.37 8.56 19.46
CA GLU A 533 -25.67 9.07 18.12
C GLU A 533 -26.28 7.97 17.25
N HIS A 534 -25.69 6.77 17.28
CA HIS A 534 -26.19 5.63 16.51
C HIS A 534 -27.60 5.22 16.97
N ILE A 535 -27.85 5.22 18.28
CA ILE A 535 -29.18 4.90 18.86
C ILE A 535 -30.19 5.97 18.46
N ALA A 536 -29.81 7.26 18.45
CA ALA A 536 -30.69 8.35 18.04
C ALA A 536 -31.05 8.26 16.55
N VAL A 537 -30.07 7.99 15.68
CA VAL A 537 -30.31 7.75 14.24
C VAL A 537 -31.26 6.58 14.02
N ALA A 538 -31.01 5.44 14.68
CA ALA A 538 -31.86 4.26 14.57
C ALA A 538 -33.30 4.53 15.05
N GLY A 539 -33.44 5.24 16.15
CA GLY A 539 -34.76 5.61 16.70
C GLY A 539 -35.55 6.58 15.79
N LEU A 540 -34.89 7.55 15.19
CA LEU A 540 -35.53 8.45 14.21
C LEU A 540 -35.92 7.69 12.94
N LYS A 541 -35.07 6.77 12.46
CA LYS A 541 -35.37 5.95 11.30
C LYS A 541 -36.57 5.00 11.54
N GLU A 542 -36.65 4.42 12.71
CA GLU A 542 -37.85 3.63 13.14
C GLU A 542 -39.12 4.50 13.24
N ALA A 543 -38.95 5.79 13.57
CA ALA A 543 -40.05 6.75 13.57
C ALA A 543 -40.43 7.25 12.16
N GLY A 544 -39.77 6.78 11.12
CA GLY A 544 -40.00 7.13 9.72
C GLY A 544 -39.36 8.47 9.29
N LEU A 545 -38.40 8.96 10.06
CA LEU A 545 -37.63 10.15 9.74
C LEU A 545 -36.27 9.76 9.19
N ASP A 546 -36.04 10.07 7.92
CA ASP A 546 -34.75 9.83 7.22
C ASP A 546 -34.10 11.17 6.87
N PRO A 547 -32.77 11.33 7.10
CA PRO A 547 -32.09 12.58 6.83
C PRO A 547 -32.08 13.00 5.34
N GLU A 548 -32.27 12.05 4.40
CA GLU A 548 -32.33 12.34 2.97
C GLU A 548 -33.77 12.65 2.50
N GLU A 549 -34.76 11.93 3.04
CA GLU A 549 -36.17 12.07 2.62
C GLU A 549 -36.92 13.18 3.37
N ASN A 550 -36.59 13.42 4.65
CA ASN A 550 -37.34 14.31 5.55
C ASN A 550 -36.41 15.23 6.36
N ALA A 551 -35.40 15.85 5.72
CA ALA A 551 -34.28 16.58 6.34
C ALA A 551 -34.76 17.63 7.39
N GLU A 552 -35.78 18.45 7.09
CA GLU A 552 -36.26 19.51 8.01
C GLU A 552 -36.91 18.91 9.28
N GLU A 553 -37.65 17.81 9.17
CA GLU A 553 -38.30 17.14 10.29
C GLU A 553 -37.30 16.35 11.13
N TYR A 554 -36.35 15.72 10.44
CA TYR A 554 -35.21 15.05 11.07
C TYR A 554 -34.38 16.01 11.91
N ASP A 555 -33.95 17.15 11.35
CA ASP A 555 -33.15 18.17 12.04
C ASP A 555 -33.86 18.75 13.27
N LYS A 556 -35.17 18.91 13.20
CA LYS A 556 -35.97 19.35 14.35
C LYS A 556 -36.09 18.30 15.45
N ALA A 557 -36.14 17.02 15.08
CA ALA A 557 -36.32 15.92 16.03
C ALA A 557 -34.95 15.47 16.61
N TRP A 558 -33.84 15.68 15.88
CA TRP A 558 -32.52 15.24 16.23
C TRP A 558 -32.03 15.63 17.63
N PRO A 559 -32.09 16.91 18.09
CA PRO A 559 -31.59 17.28 19.42
C PRO A 559 -32.28 16.55 20.56
N ALA A 560 -33.61 16.31 20.43
CA ALA A 560 -34.39 15.63 21.44
C ALA A 560 -34.08 14.12 21.45
N ALA A 561 -33.96 13.50 20.26
CA ALA A 561 -33.62 12.10 20.12
C ALA A 561 -32.20 11.82 20.64
N LEU A 562 -31.25 12.65 20.29
CA LEU A 562 -29.87 12.54 20.76
C LEU A 562 -29.76 12.66 22.28
N LYS A 563 -30.44 13.62 22.87
CA LYS A 563 -30.44 13.79 24.31
C LYS A 563 -31.08 12.61 25.05
N ALA A 564 -32.20 12.09 24.55
CA ALA A 564 -32.83 10.93 25.11
C ALA A 564 -31.91 9.69 25.01
N ALA A 565 -31.21 9.50 23.90
CA ALA A 565 -30.24 8.44 23.73
C ALA A 565 -29.03 8.61 24.68
N GLN A 566 -28.51 9.83 24.84
CA GLN A 566 -27.41 10.12 25.77
C GLN A 566 -27.80 9.80 27.22
N ASP A 567 -28.98 10.19 27.66
CA ASP A 567 -29.46 9.92 29.01
C ASP A 567 -29.64 8.40 29.23
N ALA A 568 -30.16 7.66 28.23
CA ALA A 568 -30.30 6.22 28.28
C ALA A 568 -28.95 5.48 28.31
N CYS A 569 -28.01 5.88 27.41
CA CYS A 569 -26.67 5.32 27.39
C CYS A 569 -25.94 5.55 28.70
N LYS A 570 -26.08 6.72 29.31
CA LYS A 570 -25.45 7.03 30.58
C LYS A 570 -25.99 6.15 31.72
N ALA A 571 -27.28 5.94 31.78
CA ALA A 571 -27.88 5.05 32.80
C ALA A 571 -27.38 3.60 32.60
N GLU A 572 -27.35 3.11 31.36
CA GLU A 572 -26.86 1.77 31.04
C GLU A 572 -25.34 1.63 31.25
N HIS A 573 -24.57 2.69 30.97
CA HIS A 573 -23.13 2.74 31.29
C HIS A 573 -22.89 2.48 32.78
N ASP A 574 -23.61 3.20 33.67
CA ASP A 574 -23.44 3.05 35.10
C ASP A 574 -23.77 1.63 35.57
N GLU A 575 -24.81 0.98 35.00
CA GLU A 575 -25.12 -0.42 35.27
C GLU A 575 -24.02 -1.38 34.81
N VAL A 576 -23.47 -1.16 33.60
CA VAL A 576 -22.37 -1.99 33.03
C VAL A 576 -21.09 -1.82 33.83
N VAL A 577 -20.80 -0.61 34.30
CA VAL A 577 -19.68 -0.35 35.20
C VAL A 577 -19.77 -1.12 36.51
N GLU A 578 -20.98 -1.20 37.12
CA GLU A 578 -21.23 -2.01 38.32
C GLU A 578 -21.02 -3.52 38.07
N LEU A 579 -21.30 -4.00 36.84
CA LEU A 579 -21.06 -5.38 36.40
C LEU A 579 -19.62 -5.71 36.09
N GLY A 580 -18.71 -4.73 36.17
CA GLY A 580 -17.26 -4.91 35.89
C GLY A 580 -16.82 -4.46 34.51
N GLY A 581 -17.71 -3.77 33.74
CA GLY A 581 -17.40 -3.24 32.40
C GLY A 581 -17.40 -4.30 31.30
N LEU A 582 -16.76 -4.01 30.16
CA LEU A 582 -16.66 -4.93 29.02
C LEU A 582 -15.70 -6.09 29.33
N TYR A 583 -16.18 -7.33 29.17
CA TYR A 583 -15.36 -8.54 29.21
C TYR A 583 -14.84 -8.88 27.82
N VAL A 584 -13.52 -9.00 27.66
CA VAL A 584 -12.86 -9.38 26.43
C VAL A 584 -12.32 -10.81 26.54
N LEU A 585 -12.81 -11.69 25.71
CA LEU A 585 -12.41 -13.08 25.63
C LEU A 585 -11.68 -13.36 24.32
N GLY A 586 -10.40 -13.80 24.40
CA GLY A 586 -9.67 -14.30 23.25
C GLY A 586 -9.74 -15.81 23.16
N THR A 587 -10.12 -16.36 22.00
CA THR A 587 -10.20 -17.82 21.80
C THR A 587 -8.86 -18.46 21.46
N GLU A 588 -7.86 -17.66 21.08
CA GLU A 588 -6.49 -18.06 20.76
C GLU A 588 -5.53 -16.88 20.95
N ARG A 589 -4.23 -17.16 21.02
CA ARG A 589 -3.21 -16.13 20.87
C ARG A 589 -2.93 -15.88 19.40
N HIS A 590 -2.82 -14.61 19.05
CA HIS A 590 -2.44 -14.20 17.71
C HIS A 590 -0.94 -14.40 17.45
N GLU A 591 -0.53 -14.31 16.19
CA GLU A 591 0.87 -14.38 15.78
C GLU A 591 1.74 -13.29 16.43
N SER A 592 1.18 -12.14 16.74
CA SER A 592 1.85 -11.03 17.39
C SER A 592 1.18 -10.66 18.72
N ARG A 593 2.01 -10.42 19.74
CA ARG A 593 1.58 -9.91 21.05
C ARG A 593 0.85 -8.56 20.95
N ARG A 594 1.19 -7.80 19.93
CA ARG A 594 0.58 -6.52 19.62
C ARG A 594 -0.92 -6.66 19.35
N ILE A 595 -1.32 -7.64 18.54
CA ILE A 595 -2.74 -7.94 18.22
C ILE A 595 -3.48 -8.36 19.49
N ASP A 596 -2.88 -9.20 20.34
CA ASP A 596 -3.46 -9.56 21.65
C ASP A 596 -3.71 -8.32 22.52
N ASN A 597 -2.75 -7.39 22.54
CA ASN A 597 -2.88 -6.14 23.30
C ASN A 597 -3.93 -5.19 22.71
N GLN A 598 -4.11 -5.17 21.38
CA GLN A 598 -5.20 -4.42 20.74
C GLN A 598 -6.57 -4.99 21.10
N LEU A 599 -6.70 -6.32 21.13
CA LEU A 599 -7.93 -6.98 21.56
C LEU A 599 -8.24 -6.66 23.02
N ARG A 600 -7.27 -6.81 23.94
CA ARG A 600 -7.45 -6.40 25.35
C ARG A 600 -7.79 -4.92 25.48
N GLY A 601 -7.20 -4.07 24.66
CA GLY A 601 -7.39 -2.62 24.65
C GLY A 601 -8.80 -2.17 24.24
N ARG A 602 -9.66 -3.10 23.84
CA ARG A 602 -11.09 -2.81 23.61
C ARG A 602 -11.83 -2.53 24.92
N SER A 603 -11.30 -2.99 26.06
CA SER A 603 -11.86 -2.86 27.39
C SER A 603 -10.97 -2.03 28.32
N GLY A 604 -11.55 -1.45 29.37
CA GLY A 604 -10.84 -0.67 30.38
C GLY A 604 -10.35 0.68 29.87
N ARG A 605 -11.19 1.43 29.13
CA ARG A 605 -10.89 2.72 28.51
C ARG A 605 -11.27 3.87 29.45
N GLN A 606 -10.50 4.97 29.39
CA GLN A 606 -10.78 6.22 30.17
C GLN A 606 -11.04 6.00 31.65
N GLY A 607 -10.42 4.97 32.25
CA GLY A 607 -10.59 4.64 33.66
C GLY A 607 -11.83 3.81 33.99
N ASP A 608 -12.58 3.33 33.01
CA ASP A 608 -13.65 2.38 33.21
C ASP A 608 -13.10 1.00 33.63
N PRO A 609 -13.86 0.22 34.40
CA PRO A 609 -13.50 -1.15 34.67
C PRO A 609 -13.58 -2.01 33.41
N GLY A 610 -12.93 -3.15 33.46
CA GLY A 610 -12.95 -4.12 32.37
C GLY A 610 -12.20 -5.37 32.75
N GLU A 611 -12.38 -6.41 31.98
CA GLU A 611 -11.74 -7.69 32.22
C GLU A 611 -11.31 -8.33 30.89
N SER A 612 -10.19 -9.06 30.90
CA SER A 612 -9.79 -9.85 29.72
C SER A 612 -9.28 -11.22 30.12
N ARG A 613 -9.54 -12.23 29.28
CA ARG A 613 -9.04 -13.59 29.43
C ARG A 613 -8.81 -14.25 28.08
N PHE A 614 -7.79 -15.10 27.97
CA PHE A 614 -7.55 -15.93 26.80
C PHE A 614 -7.78 -17.41 27.12
N TYR A 615 -8.49 -18.09 26.23
CA TYR A 615 -8.72 -19.52 26.23
C TYR A 615 -7.91 -20.14 25.11
N LEU A 616 -6.99 -21.03 25.44
CA LEU A 616 -6.00 -21.58 24.55
C LEU A 616 -6.10 -23.09 24.49
N SER A 617 -5.68 -23.68 23.39
CA SER A 617 -5.49 -25.12 23.23
C SER A 617 -4.08 -25.45 22.80
N MET A 618 -3.60 -26.60 23.21
CA MET A 618 -2.32 -27.12 22.70
C MET A 618 -2.40 -27.50 21.21
N GLU A 619 -3.61 -27.64 20.66
CA GLU A 619 -3.86 -27.88 19.23
C GLU A 619 -3.97 -26.59 18.41
N ASP A 620 -4.00 -25.40 19.03
CA ASP A 620 -4.03 -24.12 18.31
C ASP A 620 -2.81 -23.98 17.38
N ASP A 621 -2.97 -23.33 16.24
CA ASP A 621 -1.96 -23.25 15.17
C ASP A 621 -0.60 -22.75 15.66
N LEU A 622 -0.59 -21.70 16.49
CA LEU A 622 0.63 -21.17 17.09
C LEU A 622 1.36 -22.22 17.95
N MET A 623 0.60 -23.00 18.71
CA MET A 623 1.16 -24.05 19.58
C MET A 623 1.67 -25.24 18.76
N ARG A 624 0.91 -25.66 17.75
CA ARG A 624 1.26 -26.78 16.88
C ARG A 624 2.57 -26.52 16.10
N MET A 625 2.73 -25.27 15.57
CA MET A 625 3.90 -24.92 14.75
C MET A 625 5.15 -24.61 15.57
N PHE A 626 5.03 -24.03 16.76
CA PHE A 626 6.16 -23.45 17.50
C PHE A 626 6.33 -23.99 18.92
N ALA A 627 5.45 -24.87 19.41
CA ALA A 627 5.61 -25.44 20.73
C ALA A 627 6.83 -26.36 20.81
N SER A 628 7.64 -26.18 21.84
CA SER A 628 8.80 -27.04 22.09
C SER A 628 8.37 -28.47 22.41
N GLY A 629 9.24 -29.45 22.15
CA GLY A 629 8.96 -30.89 22.42
C GLY A 629 8.54 -31.21 23.86
N MET A 630 8.65 -30.29 24.81
CA MET A 630 8.12 -30.44 26.16
C MET A 630 6.61 -30.22 26.23
N ALA A 631 6.04 -29.30 25.45
CA ALA A 631 4.61 -29.13 25.32
C ALA A 631 3.97 -30.37 24.65
N GLN A 632 4.64 -30.96 23.65
CA GLN A 632 4.22 -32.21 23.02
C GLN A 632 4.25 -33.40 24.01
N ARG A 633 5.19 -33.45 24.97
CA ARG A 633 5.21 -34.48 26.03
C ARG A 633 4.09 -34.30 27.05
N ILE A 634 3.64 -33.08 27.33
CA ILE A 634 2.47 -32.81 28.20
C ILE A 634 1.20 -33.31 27.50
N MET A 635 1.06 -33.04 26.18
CA MET A 635 -0.07 -33.56 25.39
C MET A 635 -0.13 -35.11 25.31
N ALA A 636 1.02 -35.74 25.29
CA ALA A 636 1.11 -37.23 25.22
C ALA A 636 0.88 -37.92 26.58
N SER A 637 0.58 -37.17 27.64
CA SER A 637 0.38 -37.72 28.97
C SER A 637 -1.14 -37.88 29.22
N ASP A 638 -1.62 -39.12 29.24
CA ASP A 638 -2.99 -39.52 29.62
C ASP A 638 -3.40 -39.15 31.07
N ALA A 639 -2.58 -38.33 31.74
CA ALA A 639 -2.76 -38.05 33.17
C ALA A 639 -3.61 -36.80 33.46
N HIS A 640 -4.07 -36.04 32.42
CA HIS A 640 -4.86 -34.82 32.65
C HIS A 640 -6.24 -34.93 32.01
N PRO A 641 -7.33 -34.72 32.78
CA PRO A 641 -8.68 -34.66 32.22
C PRO A 641 -8.77 -33.49 31.17
N ASP A 642 -9.44 -33.73 30.07
CA ASP A 642 -9.54 -32.77 28.97
C ASP A 642 -10.28 -31.48 29.33
N ASP A 643 -11.20 -31.57 30.29
CA ASP A 643 -12.06 -30.50 30.81
C ASP A 643 -11.39 -29.60 31.86
N VAL A 644 -10.20 -29.95 32.34
CA VAL A 644 -9.49 -29.16 33.36
C VAL A 644 -8.38 -28.31 32.70
N PRO A 645 -8.41 -26.97 32.83
CA PRO A 645 -7.38 -26.10 32.25
C PRO A 645 -6.04 -26.29 32.94
N LEU A 646 -4.97 -26.25 32.15
CA LEU A 646 -3.59 -26.26 32.61
C LEU A 646 -3.17 -24.83 33.00
N GLU A 647 -3.08 -24.55 34.27
CA GLU A 647 -2.48 -23.32 34.78
C GLU A 647 -0.98 -23.50 35.04
N SER A 648 -0.14 -23.21 34.06
CA SER A 648 1.30 -23.37 34.20
C SER A 648 2.07 -22.16 33.68
N LYS A 649 2.83 -21.50 34.53
CA LYS A 649 3.77 -20.44 34.15
C LYS A 649 4.75 -20.88 33.05
N MET A 650 5.01 -22.17 32.90
CA MET A 650 5.85 -22.74 31.88
C MET A 650 5.17 -22.69 30.52
N VAL A 651 3.89 -23.03 30.44
CA VAL A 651 3.08 -22.97 29.20
C VAL A 651 2.95 -21.51 28.73
N THR A 652 2.64 -20.58 29.63
CA THR A 652 2.57 -19.14 29.29
C THR A 652 3.90 -18.61 28.74
N ARG A 653 5.05 -19.05 29.30
CA ARG A 653 6.38 -18.68 28.76
C ARG A 653 6.65 -19.32 27.40
N SER A 654 6.21 -20.55 27.17
CA SER A 654 6.34 -21.23 25.88
C SER A 654 5.56 -20.49 24.79
N ILE A 655 4.33 -20.10 25.08
CA ILE A 655 3.47 -19.32 24.18
C ILE A 655 4.14 -17.98 23.85
N ALA A 656 4.59 -17.22 24.85
CA ALA A 656 5.29 -15.98 24.62
C ALA A 656 6.59 -16.15 23.82
N SER A 657 7.27 -17.31 23.94
CA SER A 657 8.44 -17.63 23.13
C SER A 657 8.06 -17.93 21.69
N ALA A 658 6.95 -18.64 21.47
CA ALA A 658 6.42 -18.92 20.14
C ALA A 658 6.06 -17.62 19.40
N GLN A 659 5.31 -16.72 20.04
CA GLN A 659 4.97 -15.41 19.45
C GLN A 659 6.24 -14.62 19.06
N ARG A 660 7.25 -14.54 19.92
CA ARG A 660 8.52 -13.86 19.58
C ARG A 660 9.23 -14.48 18.36
N GLN A 661 9.14 -15.80 18.18
CA GLN A 661 9.73 -16.46 17.01
C GLN A 661 8.97 -16.11 15.73
N VAL A 662 7.63 -16.04 15.78
CA VAL A 662 6.80 -15.62 14.65
C VAL A 662 7.05 -14.14 14.33
N GLU A 663 7.06 -13.28 15.35
CA GLU A 663 7.37 -11.84 15.19
C GLU A 663 8.73 -11.64 14.51
N ALA A 664 9.77 -12.35 14.97
CA ALA A 664 11.11 -12.30 14.39
C ALA A 664 11.14 -12.79 12.92
N ARG A 665 10.43 -13.88 12.61
CA ARG A 665 10.30 -14.38 11.24
C ARG A 665 9.60 -13.39 10.32
N ASN A 666 8.50 -12.81 10.78
CA ASN A 666 7.75 -11.80 10.02
C ASN A 666 8.58 -10.53 9.78
N TYR A 667 9.37 -10.11 10.77
CA TYR A 667 10.34 -9.02 10.61
C TYR A 667 11.38 -9.31 9.52
N GLU A 668 11.97 -10.50 9.50
CA GLU A 668 12.94 -10.86 8.46
C GLU A 668 12.28 -10.94 7.07
N ILE A 669 11.02 -11.36 6.96
CA ILE A 669 10.27 -11.32 5.68
C ILE A 669 10.13 -9.86 5.21
N ARG A 670 9.64 -8.94 6.04
CA ARG A 670 9.49 -7.52 5.69
C ARG A 670 10.82 -6.88 5.31
N LYS A 671 11.86 -7.19 6.06
CA LYS A 671 13.22 -6.70 5.79
C LYS A 671 13.79 -7.21 4.47
N ASN A 672 13.50 -8.44 4.09
CA ASN A 672 13.91 -8.97 2.80
C ASN A 672 13.14 -8.32 1.66
N VAL A 673 11.81 -8.18 1.78
CA VAL A 673 11.00 -7.45 0.78
C VAL A 673 11.57 -6.06 0.56
N LEU A 674 11.87 -5.33 1.64
CA LEU A 674 12.43 -3.99 1.57
C LEU A 674 13.81 -3.97 0.89
N LYS A 675 14.73 -4.88 1.22
CA LYS A 675 16.08 -4.90 0.63
C LYS A 675 16.07 -5.07 -0.89
N TYR A 676 15.16 -5.90 -1.41
CA TYR A 676 15.00 -6.05 -2.86
C TYR A 676 14.35 -4.82 -3.48
N ASP A 677 13.37 -4.21 -2.83
CA ASP A 677 12.74 -2.99 -3.31
C ASP A 677 13.66 -1.74 -3.17
N ASP A 678 14.61 -1.75 -2.23
CA ASP A 678 15.61 -0.67 -2.12
C ASP A 678 16.47 -0.56 -3.40
N VAL A 679 16.83 -1.70 -4.02
CA VAL A 679 17.53 -1.74 -5.32
C VAL A 679 16.64 -1.12 -6.41
N MET A 680 15.36 -1.48 -6.44
CA MET A 680 14.40 -0.91 -7.39
C MET A 680 14.13 0.57 -7.12
N THR A 681 14.17 1.00 -5.86
CA THR A 681 13.92 2.39 -5.48
C THR A 681 14.97 3.34 -6.03
N GLU A 682 16.25 2.98 -5.98
CA GLU A 682 17.33 3.80 -6.58
C GLU A 682 17.15 3.98 -8.10
N GLN A 683 16.64 2.97 -8.79
CA GLN A 683 16.36 3.01 -10.22
C GLN A 683 15.06 3.81 -10.50
N ARG A 684 14.02 3.56 -9.70
CA ARG A 684 12.72 4.24 -9.79
C ARG A 684 12.84 5.75 -9.62
N GLU A 685 13.58 6.21 -8.63
CA GLU A 685 13.83 7.63 -8.39
C GLU A 685 14.43 8.29 -9.63
N LYS A 686 15.46 7.71 -10.25
CA LYS A 686 16.09 8.25 -11.44
C LYS A 686 15.13 8.35 -12.64
N VAL A 687 14.32 7.29 -12.86
CA VAL A 687 13.37 7.25 -13.98
C VAL A 687 12.23 8.23 -13.75
N TYR A 688 11.70 8.29 -12.51
CA TYR A 688 10.57 9.15 -12.18
C TYR A 688 10.97 10.63 -12.15
N ASP A 689 12.16 10.96 -11.67
CA ASP A 689 12.70 12.33 -11.71
C ASP A 689 12.90 12.81 -13.15
N GLU A 690 13.46 11.96 -14.01
CA GLU A 690 13.63 12.23 -15.44
C GLU A 690 12.27 12.48 -16.09
N ARG A 691 11.33 11.56 -15.86
CA ARG A 691 9.99 11.63 -16.39
C ARG A 691 9.24 12.89 -15.93
N HIS A 692 9.42 13.28 -14.68
CA HIS A 692 8.77 14.47 -14.11
C HIS A 692 9.30 15.76 -14.76
N ARG A 693 10.62 15.88 -14.97
CA ARG A 693 11.21 17.01 -15.70
C ARG A 693 10.66 17.15 -17.11
N VAL A 694 10.57 16.02 -17.82
CA VAL A 694 9.99 15.97 -19.17
C VAL A 694 8.52 16.41 -19.13
N LEU A 695 7.76 15.98 -18.15
CA LEU A 695 6.33 16.29 -18.00
C LEU A 695 6.10 17.77 -17.64
N GLU A 696 6.94 18.38 -16.81
CA GLU A 696 6.86 19.79 -16.40
C GLU A 696 7.22 20.77 -17.52
N GLY A 697 7.73 20.28 -18.63
CA GLY A 697 7.99 21.11 -19.81
C GLY A 697 9.40 21.67 -19.88
N GLU A 698 10.39 20.99 -19.26
CA GLU A 698 11.79 21.31 -19.46
C GLU A 698 12.12 21.33 -20.97
N ASP A 699 13.03 22.20 -21.38
CA ASP A 699 13.53 22.22 -22.74
C ASP A 699 14.36 20.95 -23.00
N LEU A 700 13.88 20.11 -23.91
CA LEU A 700 14.45 18.80 -24.18
C LEU A 700 15.52 18.83 -25.28
N GLU A 701 15.69 19.93 -26.02
CA GLU A 701 16.64 20.03 -27.11
C GLU A 701 18.07 19.66 -26.67
N PRO A 702 18.64 20.21 -25.56
CA PRO A 702 19.99 19.83 -25.13
C PRO A 702 20.07 18.36 -24.72
N GLN A 703 18.98 17.78 -24.19
CA GLN A 703 18.94 16.39 -23.76
C GLN A 703 18.87 15.45 -24.96
N VAL A 704 18.03 15.74 -25.94
CA VAL A 704 17.94 14.96 -27.19
C VAL A 704 19.25 15.06 -27.95
N ALA A 705 19.90 16.25 -27.95
CA ALA A 705 21.24 16.45 -28.51
C ALA A 705 22.27 15.52 -27.82
N ALA A 706 22.24 15.42 -26.51
CA ALA A 706 23.10 14.47 -25.79
C ALA A 706 22.77 13.01 -26.12
N PHE A 707 21.51 12.67 -26.33
CA PHE A 707 21.09 11.30 -26.65
C PHE A 707 21.64 10.84 -28.01
N TRP A 708 21.46 11.62 -29.10
CA TRP A 708 21.97 11.21 -30.41
C TRP A 708 23.48 11.21 -30.44
N SER A 709 24.20 12.13 -29.76
CA SER A 709 25.65 12.09 -29.66
C SER A 709 26.15 10.81 -28.99
N GLN A 710 25.53 10.43 -27.83
CA GLN A 710 25.90 9.22 -27.13
C GLN A 710 25.50 7.94 -27.88
N ALA A 711 24.37 7.94 -28.59
CA ALA A 711 23.97 6.80 -29.41
C ALA A 711 24.96 6.57 -30.56
N VAL A 712 25.36 7.62 -31.27
CA VAL A 712 26.40 7.55 -32.32
C VAL A 712 27.72 7.04 -31.76
N GLU A 713 28.19 7.61 -30.63
CA GLU A 713 29.43 7.16 -29.96
C GLU A 713 29.34 5.66 -29.60
N THR A 714 28.19 5.19 -29.07
CA THR A 714 27.99 3.78 -28.69
C THR A 714 28.04 2.86 -29.91
N ILE A 715 27.34 3.21 -30.99
CA ILE A 715 27.33 2.44 -32.24
C ILE A 715 28.74 2.41 -32.86
N VAL A 716 29.43 3.54 -32.96
CA VAL A 716 30.81 3.61 -33.47
C VAL A 716 31.75 2.76 -32.60
N ALA A 717 31.69 2.89 -31.28
CA ALA A 717 32.52 2.10 -30.37
C ALA A 717 32.25 0.58 -30.51
N SER A 718 31.02 0.17 -30.69
CA SER A 718 30.67 -1.27 -30.86
C SER A 718 31.33 -1.87 -32.12
N ARG A 719 31.43 -1.11 -33.21
CA ARG A 719 31.99 -1.56 -34.50
C ARG A 719 33.49 -1.30 -34.68
N THR A 720 34.10 -0.48 -33.81
CA THR A 720 35.52 -0.10 -33.89
C THR A 720 36.34 -0.51 -32.68
N SER A 721 35.76 -1.29 -31.72
CA SER A 721 36.42 -1.69 -30.48
C SER A 721 37.57 -2.66 -30.67
N GLU A 722 37.58 -3.43 -31.75
CA GLU A 722 38.59 -4.43 -32.07
C GLU A 722 39.20 -4.18 -33.49
N GLY A 723 40.45 -4.53 -33.67
CA GLY A 723 41.11 -4.46 -34.96
C GLY A 723 41.64 -3.05 -35.31
N ARG A 724 42.09 -2.91 -36.56
CA ARG A 724 42.57 -1.66 -37.15
C ARG A 724 41.52 -1.11 -38.09
N ALA A 725 41.61 0.15 -38.46
CA ALA A 725 40.64 0.82 -39.33
C ALA A 725 40.39 0.12 -40.67
N ASP A 726 41.39 -0.59 -41.21
CA ASP A 726 41.30 -1.40 -42.42
C ASP A 726 40.49 -2.69 -42.23
N GLU A 727 40.37 -3.15 -41.01
CA GLU A 727 39.63 -4.35 -40.61
C GLU A 727 38.17 -4.09 -40.17
N TRP A 728 37.81 -2.82 -39.90
CA TRP A 728 36.48 -2.46 -39.45
C TRP A 728 35.40 -2.67 -40.54
N ASP A 729 34.24 -3.19 -40.13
CA ASP A 729 33.09 -3.33 -41.02
C ASP A 729 32.26 -2.03 -41.05
N LEU A 730 32.67 -1.15 -42.00
CA LEU A 730 32.02 0.15 -42.17
C LEU A 730 30.62 0.00 -42.78
N ASP A 731 30.38 -1.04 -43.58
CA ASP A 731 29.01 -1.28 -44.15
C ASP A 731 28.02 -1.57 -43.04
N ALA A 732 28.38 -2.47 -42.10
CA ALA A 732 27.56 -2.75 -40.93
C ALA A 732 27.40 -1.54 -39.98
N LEU A 733 28.42 -0.67 -39.88
CA LEU A 733 28.32 0.57 -39.12
C LEU A 733 27.30 1.54 -39.75
N TRP A 734 27.33 1.71 -41.06
CA TRP A 734 26.35 2.58 -41.76
C TRP A 734 24.94 2.00 -41.73
N ASP A 735 24.80 0.67 -41.79
CA ASP A 735 23.49 0.03 -41.64
C ASP A 735 22.91 0.28 -40.25
N ASP A 736 23.71 0.16 -39.18
CA ASP A 736 23.27 0.49 -37.81
C ASP A 736 22.87 1.95 -37.66
N LEU A 737 23.67 2.88 -38.21
CA LEU A 737 23.38 4.32 -38.17
C LEU A 737 22.12 4.67 -38.97
N ALA A 738 21.89 4.03 -40.13
CA ALA A 738 20.69 4.26 -40.93
C ALA A 738 19.40 3.84 -40.25
N HIS A 739 19.47 2.95 -39.26
CA HIS A 739 18.34 2.64 -38.37
C HIS A 739 18.09 3.75 -37.34
N LEU A 740 19.13 4.46 -36.92
CA LEU A 740 19.06 5.54 -35.94
C LEU A 740 18.52 6.84 -36.52
N TYR A 741 19.10 7.28 -37.66
CA TYR A 741 18.77 8.56 -38.32
C TYR A 741 19.01 8.51 -39.82
N PRO A 742 18.50 9.45 -40.63
CA PRO A 742 18.78 9.54 -42.06
C PRO A 742 20.20 10.07 -42.29
N VAL A 743 21.19 9.17 -42.41
CA VAL A 743 22.60 9.48 -42.57
C VAL A 743 22.83 10.25 -43.88
N GLY A 744 23.36 11.44 -43.81
CA GLY A 744 23.68 12.29 -44.96
C GLY A 744 25.12 12.09 -45.49
N LEU A 745 26.02 11.68 -44.60
CA LEU A 745 27.42 11.49 -44.92
C LEU A 745 27.69 10.08 -45.47
N THR A 746 28.32 9.99 -46.62
CA THR A 746 28.70 8.69 -47.20
C THR A 746 30.09 8.23 -46.70
N GLN A 747 30.31 6.89 -46.72
CA GLN A 747 31.61 6.31 -46.33
C GLN A 747 32.78 6.89 -47.18
N ASP A 748 32.58 7.00 -48.51
CA ASP A 748 33.58 7.50 -49.42
C ASP A 748 33.93 8.96 -49.13
N GLU A 749 32.96 9.82 -48.88
CA GLU A 749 33.20 11.23 -48.48
C GLU A 749 34.03 11.34 -47.22
N LEU A 750 33.72 10.52 -46.19
CA LEU A 750 34.45 10.51 -44.93
C LEU A 750 35.89 10.00 -45.10
N VAL A 751 36.08 8.90 -45.82
CA VAL A 751 37.40 8.33 -46.11
C VAL A 751 38.28 9.31 -46.90
N ASP A 752 37.69 10.01 -47.86
CA ASP A 752 38.39 11.02 -48.66
C ASP A 752 38.75 12.26 -47.81
N ALA A 753 37.85 12.71 -46.93
CA ALA A 753 38.09 13.85 -46.02
C ALA A 753 39.25 13.60 -45.03
N VAL A 754 39.42 12.37 -44.59
CA VAL A 754 40.50 11.95 -43.68
C VAL A 754 41.80 11.65 -44.43
N GLY A 755 41.73 11.42 -45.75
CA GLY A 755 42.88 11.14 -46.58
C GLY A 755 43.23 9.66 -46.71
N GLY A 756 42.32 8.76 -46.39
CA GLY A 756 42.41 7.33 -46.56
C GLY A 756 41.90 6.53 -45.38
N ARG A 757 41.43 5.30 -45.66
CA ARG A 757 40.82 4.42 -44.66
C ARG A 757 41.75 4.11 -43.48
N ASP A 758 43.06 3.98 -43.76
CA ASP A 758 44.07 3.68 -42.71
C ASP A 758 44.25 4.80 -41.67
N LEU A 759 43.74 6.00 -41.95
CA LEU A 759 43.83 7.17 -41.09
C LEU A 759 42.57 7.41 -40.27
N LEU A 760 41.52 6.57 -40.45
CA LEU A 760 40.32 6.63 -39.63
C LEU A 760 40.64 6.27 -38.18
N THR A 761 40.02 6.96 -37.28
CA THR A 761 39.98 6.63 -35.84
C THR A 761 38.56 6.63 -35.34
N SER A 762 38.28 5.84 -34.29
CA SER A 762 36.93 5.80 -33.67
C SER A 762 36.46 7.19 -33.23
N GLU A 763 37.38 8.00 -32.65
CA GLU A 763 37.10 9.38 -32.23
C GLU A 763 36.71 10.28 -33.41
N ARG A 764 37.43 10.16 -34.56
CA ARG A 764 37.12 10.92 -35.76
C ARG A 764 35.76 10.54 -36.34
N LEU A 765 35.48 9.23 -36.42
CA LEU A 765 34.18 8.72 -36.86
C LEU A 765 33.07 9.27 -35.97
N SER A 766 33.20 9.17 -34.64
CA SER A 766 32.22 9.72 -33.70
C SER A 766 31.99 11.22 -33.88
N THR A 767 33.06 12.01 -34.10
CA THR A 767 32.92 13.45 -34.27
C THR A 767 32.16 13.79 -35.55
N GLU A 768 32.60 13.28 -36.71
CA GLU A 768 31.99 13.61 -38.01
C GLU A 768 30.54 13.11 -38.09
N LEU A 769 30.24 11.91 -37.55
CA LEU A 769 28.89 11.36 -37.52
C LEU A 769 27.99 12.09 -36.51
N SER A 770 28.55 12.63 -35.41
CA SER A 770 27.80 13.49 -34.50
C SER A 770 27.47 14.86 -35.14
N GLU A 771 28.36 15.39 -36.00
CA GLU A 771 28.05 16.60 -36.76
C GLU A 771 27.00 16.33 -37.85
N ASP A 772 27.04 15.15 -38.52
CA ASP A 772 26.05 14.75 -39.51
C ASP A 772 24.62 14.58 -38.89
N VAL A 773 24.53 13.90 -37.74
CA VAL A 773 23.20 13.74 -37.07
C VAL A 773 22.67 15.08 -36.56
N ALA A 774 23.54 16.03 -36.17
CA ALA A 774 23.08 17.37 -35.79
C ALA A 774 22.46 18.12 -36.99
N VAL A 775 23.10 18.05 -38.18
CA VAL A 775 22.52 18.60 -39.40
C VAL A 775 21.19 17.94 -39.77
N ALA A 776 21.12 16.60 -39.67
CA ALA A 776 19.90 15.87 -39.92
C ALA A 776 18.76 16.25 -38.95
N TYR A 777 19.10 16.55 -37.67
CA TYR A 777 18.14 17.00 -36.67
C TYR A 777 17.63 18.41 -36.94
N GLU A 778 18.48 19.36 -37.27
CA GLU A 778 18.08 20.72 -37.69
C GLU A 778 17.17 20.70 -38.93
N ASP A 779 17.42 19.78 -39.88
CA ASP A 779 16.53 19.60 -41.03
C ASP A 779 15.18 19.01 -40.62
N ALA A 780 15.17 18.03 -39.70
CA ALA A 780 13.96 17.44 -39.17
C ALA A 780 13.10 18.48 -38.41
N GLU A 781 13.74 19.33 -37.61
CA GLU A 781 13.05 20.42 -36.90
C GLU A 781 12.39 21.41 -37.87
N ARG A 782 13.14 21.87 -38.87
CA ARG A 782 12.64 22.78 -39.91
C ARG A 782 11.46 22.17 -40.67
N ARG A 783 11.53 20.86 -40.99
CA ARG A 783 10.42 20.13 -41.66
C ARG A 783 9.19 20.05 -40.80
N MET A 784 9.34 19.86 -39.49
CA MET A 784 8.21 19.86 -38.54
C MET A 784 7.57 21.26 -38.40
N ASP A 785 8.40 22.30 -38.36
CA ASP A 785 7.92 23.68 -38.25
C ASP A 785 7.23 24.17 -39.54
N ASP A 786 7.65 23.67 -40.69
CA ASP A 786 7.01 23.99 -41.98
C ASP A 786 5.75 23.12 -42.22
N ASN A 787 5.45 22.10 -41.36
CA ASN A 787 4.38 21.14 -41.57
C ASN A 787 3.05 21.56 -40.90
N PRO A 788 2.03 21.96 -41.70
CA PRO A 788 0.74 22.42 -41.15
C PRO A 788 0.00 21.34 -40.35
N LEU A 789 0.18 20.07 -40.68
CA LEU A 789 -0.45 18.94 -39.98
C LEU A 789 0.21 18.74 -38.62
N ALA A 790 1.52 18.96 -38.53
CA ALA A 790 2.26 18.92 -37.26
C ALA A 790 1.75 20.01 -36.32
N HIS A 791 1.64 21.26 -36.78
CA HIS A 791 1.04 22.34 -35.99
C HIS A 791 -0.38 22.06 -35.55
N ALA A 792 -1.23 21.48 -36.42
CA ALA A 792 -2.60 21.14 -36.09
C ALA A 792 -2.71 20.05 -34.98
N GLN A 793 -1.76 19.14 -34.90
CA GLN A 793 -1.79 18.02 -33.94
C GLN A 793 -0.93 18.23 -32.69
N LEU A 794 0.14 18.99 -32.81
CA LEU A 794 1.17 19.16 -31.77
C LEU A 794 1.24 20.57 -31.18
N GLY A 795 0.60 21.56 -31.81
CA GLY A 795 0.56 22.95 -31.33
C GLY A 795 1.63 23.86 -31.92
N ALA A 796 2.00 24.93 -31.21
CA ALA A 796 2.87 25.99 -31.71
C ALA A 796 4.33 25.54 -31.90
N GLU A 797 4.80 24.64 -31.06
CA GLU A 797 6.16 24.09 -31.06
C GLU A 797 6.11 22.58 -31.33
N PRO A 798 5.90 22.17 -32.60
CA PRO A 798 5.61 20.77 -32.93
C PRO A 798 6.78 19.86 -32.62
N MET A 799 8.03 20.28 -32.85
CA MET A 799 9.20 19.46 -32.56
C MET A 799 9.35 19.22 -31.04
N ARG A 800 9.29 20.26 -30.22
CA ARG A 800 9.37 20.14 -28.74
C ARG A 800 8.26 19.25 -28.18
N THR A 801 7.06 19.37 -28.73
CA THR A 801 5.92 18.51 -28.33
C THR A 801 6.12 17.06 -28.77
N LEU A 802 6.70 16.83 -29.95
CA LEU A 802 7.02 15.49 -30.44
C LEU A 802 8.05 14.81 -29.54
N GLU A 803 9.17 15.48 -29.28
CA GLU A 803 10.23 14.98 -28.41
C GLU A 803 9.69 14.55 -27.03
N ARG A 804 8.90 15.42 -26.40
CA ARG A 804 8.27 15.13 -25.10
C ARG A 804 7.39 13.87 -25.15
N ARG A 805 6.55 13.76 -26.17
CA ARG A 805 5.66 12.59 -26.31
C ARG A 805 6.44 11.31 -26.62
N VAL A 806 7.45 11.39 -27.45
CA VAL A 806 8.29 10.25 -27.80
C VAL A 806 9.06 9.80 -26.55
N LEU A 807 9.75 10.72 -25.86
CA LEU A 807 10.55 10.38 -24.69
C LEU A 807 9.69 9.77 -23.58
N LEU A 808 8.53 10.34 -23.26
CA LEU A 808 7.61 9.75 -22.28
C LEU A 808 7.16 8.35 -22.71
N ALA A 809 6.83 8.14 -23.98
CA ALA A 809 6.37 6.84 -24.45
C ALA A 809 7.49 5.78 -24.41
N VAL A 810 8.71 6.15 -24.78
CA VAL A 810 9.88 5.27 -24.76
C VAL A 810 10.28 4.93 -23.32
N VAL A 811 10.36 5.94 -22.43
CA VAL A 811 10.65 5.73 -21.01
C VAL A 811 9.61 4.79 -20.38
N ASP A 812 8.32 5.04 -20.59
CA ASP A 812 7.26 4.21 -20.04
C ASP A 812 7.28 2.76 -20.57
N LYS A 813 7.64 2.58 -21.84
CA LYS A 813 7.76 1.25 -22.45
C LYS A 813 8.95 0.50 -21.83
N ARG A 814 10.13 1.10 -21.87
CA ARG A 814 11.39 0.49 -21.40
C ARG A 814 11.39 0.25 -19.90
N TRP A 815 10.81 1.15 -19.11
CA TRP A 815 10.66 0.96 -17.68
C TRP A 815 9.75 -0.22 -17.34
N ARG A 816 8.64 -0.41 -18.04
CA ARG A 816 7.76 -1.57 -17.85
C ARG A 816 8.45 -2.88 -18.23
N GLU A 817 9.19 -2.89 -19.33
CA GLU A 817 9.99 -4.06 -19.74
C GLU A 817 11.03 -4.37 -18.64
N HIS A 818 11.73 -3.38 -18.14
CA HIS A 818 12.70 -3.53 -17.06
C HIS A 818 12.09 -4.03 -15.74
N LEU A 819 10.92 -3.52 -15.34
CA LEU A 819 10.22 -4.03 -14.16
C LEU A 819 9.92 -5.54 -14.30
N TYR A 820 9.47 -5.96 -15.47
CA TYR A 820 9.21 -7.38 -15.74
C TYR A 820 10.49 -8.23 -15.68
N GLU A 821 11.58 -7.76 -16.26
CA GLU A 821 12.88 -8.44 -16.23
C GLU A 821 13.44 -8.52 -14.80
N MET A 822 13.31 -7.47 -14.02
CA MET A 822 13.74 -7.45 -12.62
C MET A 822 12.89 -8.37 -11.72
N ASP A 823 11.57 -8.46 -11.94
CA ASP A 823 10.71 -9.42 -11.26
C ASP A 823 11.17 -10.86 -11.58
N TYR A 824 11.46 -11.13 -12.85
CA TYR A 824 11.97 -12.43 -13.30
C TYR A 824 13.36 -12.76 -12.72
N LEU A 825 14.28 -11.79 -12.70
CA LEU A 825 15.59 -11.93 -12.06
C LEU A 825 15.44 -12.30 -10.57
N LYS A 826 14.52 -11.62 -9.86
CA LYS A 826 14.25 -11.85 -8.44
C LYS A 826 13.80 -13.29 -8.15
N GLU A 827 12.98 -13.87 -9.00
CA GLU A 827 12.52 -15.26 -8.88
C GLU A 827 13.66 -16.25 -9.00
N GLY A 828 14.58 -16.04 -9.99
CA GLY A 828 15.70 -16.93 -10.27
C GLY A 828 16.90 -16.75 -9.34
N ILE A 829 17.07 -15.59 -8.72
CA ILE A 829 18.30 -15.21 -8.02
C ILE A 829 18.60 -16.07 -6.77
N GLY A 830 17.57 -16.64 -6.16
CA GLY A 830 17.69 -17.54 -5.00
C GLY A 830 18.55 -18.77 -5.28
N LEU A 831 18.63 -19.21 -6.52
CA LEU A 831 19.47 -20.34 -6.94
C LEU A 831 20.97 -20.02 -6.83
N ARG A 832 21.37 -18.75 -6.88
CA ARG A 832 22.77 -18.30 -6.72
C ARG A 832 23.32 -18.63 -5.32
N ALA A 833 22.45 -18.76 -4.30
CA ALA A 833 22.85 -19.21 -2.96
C ALA A 833 23.52 -20.60 -2.98
N MET A 834 23.18 -21.47 -3.92
CA MET A 834 23.82 -22.79 -4.08
C MET A 834 25.31 -22.67 -4.48
N ALA A 835 25.67 -21.56 -5.15
CA ALA A 835 27.06 -21.24 -5.50
C ALA A 835 27.78 -20.43 -4.41
N GLN A 836 27.23 -20.34 -3.20
CA GLN A 836 27.77 -19.59 -2.06
C GLN A 836 27.88 -18.05 -2.33
N ARG A 837 27.07 -17.54 -3.25
CA ARG A 837 26.96 -16.10 -3.51
C ARG A 837 25.77 -15.54 -2.75
N ASP A 838 25.87 -14.29 -2.30
CA ASP A 838 24.73 -13.60 -1.67
C ASP A 838 23.71 -13.20 -2.75
N PRO A 839 22.48 -13.75 -2.72
CA PRO A 839 21.48 -13.46 -3.74
C PRO A 839 21.14 -11.97 -3.88
N LEU A 840 21.18 -11.20 -2.79
CA LEU A 840 20.89 -9.78 -2.84
C LEU A 840 21.99 -8.99 -3.56
N VAL A 841 23.25 -9.34 -3.33
CA VAL A 841 24.40 -8.69 -3.99
C VAL A 841 24.37 -9.00 -5.49
N GLU A 842 24.09 -10.25 -5.86
CA GLU A 842 23.97 -10.65 -7.27
C GLU A 842 22.77 -9.94 -7.93
N TYR A 843 21.63 -9.85 -7.24
CA TYR A 843 20.46 -9.10 -7.72
C TYR A 843 20.78 -7.62 -7.96
N ALA A 844 21.48 -6.98 -7.04
CA ALA A 844 21.87 -5.58 -7.19
C ALA A 844 22.84 -5.38 -8.36
N ASN A 845 23.83 -6.28 -8.53
CA ASN A 845 24.81 -6.18 -9.61
C ASN A 845 24.18 -6.43 -10.99
N GLU A 846 23.45 -7.54 -11.15
CA GLU A 846 22.78 -7.88 -12.41
C GLU A 846 21.71 -6.81 -12.74
N GLY A 847 20.92 -6.36 -11.75
CA GLY A 847 19.95 -5.28 -11.92
C GLY A 847 20.57 -3.94 -12.33
N ALA A 848 21.77 -3.61 -11.83
CA ALA A 848 22.48 -2.40 -12.26
C ALA A 848 22.93 -2.48 -13.73
N HIS A 849 23.37 -3.66 -14.20
CA HIS A 849 23.69 -3.88 -15.60
C HIS A 849 22.47 -3.77 -16.50
N MET A 850 21.36 -4.41 -16.13
CA MET A 850 20.09 -4.34 -16.86
C MET A 850 19.56 -2.90 -16.92
N PHE A 851 19.65 -2.15 -15.81
CA PHE A 851 19.24 -0.75 -15.75
C PHE A 851 20.09 0.13 -16.68
N LYS A 852 21.40 -0.10 -16.72
CA LYS A 852 22.28 0.63 -17.64
C LYS A 852 21.91 0.35 -19.10
N ALA A 853 21.69 -0.91 -19.47
CA ALA A 853 21.26 -1.28 -20.81
C ALA A 853 19.89 -0.67 -21.18
N MET A 854 18.93 -0.64 -20.22
CA MET A 854 17.65 0.03 -20.41
C MET A 854 17.85 1.54 -20.71
N MET A 855 18.69 2.23 -19.96
CA MET A 855 18.96 3.66 -20.15
C MET A 855 19.65 3.94 -21.51
N GLU A 856 20.53 3.06 -21.97
CA GLU A 856 21.13 3.12 -23.32
C GLU A 856 20.03 2.92 -24.38
N GLY A 857 19.20 1.91 -24.25
CA GLY A 857 18.09 1.67 -25.15
C GLY A 857 17.03 2.79 -25.18
N ILE A 858 16.79 3.51 -24.06
CA ILE A 858 15.93 4.72 -24.04
C ILE A 858 16.50 5.79 -24.96
N ARG A 859 17.83 6.03 -24.93
CA ARG A 859 18.46 7.05 -25.76
C ARG A 859 18.35 6.73 -27.25
N GLU A 860 18.74 5.52 -27.62
CA GLU A 860 18.71 5.04 -29.01
C GLU A 860 17.26 5.05 -29.57
N GLU A 861 16.31 4.44 -28.85
CA GLU A 861 14.93 4.37 -29.30
C GLU A 861 14.25 5.76 -29.36
N THR A 862 14.63 6.70 -28.47
CA THR A 862 14.11 8.07 -28.53
C THR A 862 14.55 8.76 -29.82
N VAL A 863 15.82 8.68 -30.18
CA VAL A 863 16.35 9.28 -31.40
C VAL A 863 15.70 8.65 -32.64
N GLU A 864 15.68 7.31 -32.73
CA GLU A 864 15.02 6.57 -33.79
C GLU A 864 13.55 7.01 -33.97
N GLN A 865 12.79 7.05 -32.88
CA GLN A 865 11.36 7.38 -32.92
C GLN A 865 11.10 8.85 -33.26
N VAL A 866 11.97 9.77 -32.88
CA VAL A 866 11.86 11.18 -33.26
C VAL A 866 11.98 11.30 -34.78
N PHE A 867 13.05 10.78 -35.39
CA PHE A 867 13.23 10.82 -36.85
C PHE A 867 12.14 10.06 -37.61
N ALA A 868 11.76 8.87 -37.14
CA ALA A 868 10.70 8.08 -37.76
C ALA A 868 9.34 8.81 -37.76
N ASN A 869 9.02 9.56 -36.71
CA ASN A 869 7.78 10.32 -36.63
C ASN A 869 7.81 11.56 -37.55
N VAL A 870 8.95 12.25 -37.70
CA VAL A 870 9.09 13.35 -38.67
C VAL A 870 8.76 12.84 -40.06
N VAL A 871 9.33 11.69 -40.49
CA VAL A 871 9.03 11.07 -41.78
C VAL A 871 7.54 10.72 -41.92
N ARG A 872 6.89 10.25 -40.86
CA ARG A 872 5.44 9.95 -40.85
C ARG A 872 4.60 11.20 -41.04
N PHE A 873 4.96 12.32 -40.38
CA PHE A 873 4.27 13.60 -40.53
C PHE A 873 4.39 14.14 -41.97
N ASP A 874 5.56 14.05 -42.58
CA ASP A 874 5.76 14.44 -43.99
C ASP A 874 4.90 13.58 -44.97
N ALA A 875 4.95 12.27 -44.77
CA ALA A 875 4.14 11.36 -45.59
C ALA A 875 2.63 11.61 -45.41
N ALA A 876 2.18 11.97 -44.20
CA ALA A 876 0.79 12.31 -43.93
C ALA A 876 0.40 13.68 -44.53
N ALA A 877 1.28 14.68 -44.47
CA ALA A 877 1.08 15.98 -45.09
C ALA A 877 0.96 15.88 -46.60
N ALA A 878 1.86 15.13 -47.26
CA ALA A 878 1.82 14.89 -48.67
C ALA A 878 0.51 14.19 -49.14
N ARG A 879 -0.01 13.24 -48.34
CA ARG A 879 -1.31 12.60 -48.59
C ARG A 879 -2.46 13.59 -48.42
N ALA A 880 -2.44 14.43 -47.36
CA ALA A 880 -3.47 15.43 -47.14
C ALA A 880 -3.50 16.49 -48.26
N GLU A 881 -2.36 16.84 -48.84
CA GLU A 881 -2.28 17.71 -50.02
C GLU A 881 -2.86 17.04 -51.29
N ALA A 882 -2.54 15.79 -51.50
CA ALA A 882 -3.07 15.02 -52.63
C ALA A 882 -4.59 14.85 -52.57
N ASP A 883 -5.14 14.70 -51.36
CA ASP A 883 -6.60 14.55 -51.12
C ASP A 883 -7.35 15.90 -51.04
N GLY A 884 -6.68 17.05 -51.23
CA GLY A 884 -7.27 18.37 -51.18
C GLY A 884 -7.71 18.87 -49.78
N THR A 885 -7.29 18.18 -48.74
CA THR A 885 -7.63 18.49 -47.33
C THR A 885 -6.61 19.40 -46.64
N ALA A 886 -5.48 19.69 -47.28
CA ALA A 886 -4.40 20.51 -46.72
C ALA A 886 -4.82 21.98 -46.55
N GLU A 887 -5.73 22.50 -47.36
CA GLU A 887 -6.24 23.87 -47.22
C GLU A 887 -7.06 24.07 -45.96
N ALA A 888 -7.76 23.03 -45.49
CA ALA A 888 -8.48 23.02 -44.21
C ALA A 888 -7.49 22.99 -43.01
N ALA A 889 -6.39 22.25 -43.11
CA ALA A 889 -5.35 22.18 -42.07
C ALA A 889 -4.60 23.52 -41.92
N ARG A 890 -4.30 24.23 -43.03
CA ARG A 890 -3.69 25.57 -43.02
C ARG A 890 -4.60 26.64 -42.41
N ALA A 891 -5.93 26.54 -42.63
CA ALA A 891 -6.91 27.44 -42.06
C ALA A 891 -7.03 27.30 -40.53
N VAL A 892 -6.79 26.08 -39.98
CA VAL A 892 -6.80 25.83 -38.54
C VAL A 892 -5.51 26.33 -37.87
N ALA A 893 -4.35 26.20 -38.52
CA ALA A 893 -3.06 26.64 -37.99
C ALA A 893 -2.92 28.18 -37.94
N GLY A 894 -3.67 28.92 -38.76
CA GLY A 894 -3.64 30.37 -38.85
C GLY A 894 -4.65 31.13 -37.96
N SER A 895 -5.47 30.46 -37.14
CA SER A 895 -6.42 31.07 -36.21
C SER A 895 -5.92 30.98 -34.79
N ASP A 896 -5.57 32.11 -34.17
CA ASP A 896 -5.32 32.20 -32.72
C ASP A 896 -6.40 31.44 -31.93
N GLY A 897 -6.07 30.32 -31.39
CA GLY A 897 -6.57 29.62 -30.18
C GLY A 897 -8.08 29.50 -29.88
N THR A 898 -8.98 29.89 -30.80
CA THR A 898 -10.43 29.75 -30.64
C THR A 898 -10.91 28.52 -31.40
N ALA A 899 -11.22 27.48 -30.67
CA ALA A 899 -11.80 26.24 -31.22
C ALA A 899 -13.11 26.53 -31.98
N VAL A 900 -13.07 26.40 -33.29
CA VAL A 900 -14.28 26.37 -34.12
C VAL A 900 -14.89 24.98 -33.98
N ALA A 901 -15.98 24.90 -33.22
CA ALA A 901 -16.80 23.68 -33.12
C ALA A 901 -17.44 23.38 -34.46
N GLY A 902 -16.92 22.43 -35.20
CA GLY A 902 -17.57 21.96 -36.45
C GLY A 902 -16.73 21.17 -37.44
N LEU A 903 -15.41 21.10 -37.31
CA LEU A 903 -14.60 20.27 -38.17
C LEU A 903 -14.18 19.01 -37.40
N SER A 904 -14.69 17.86 -37.82
CA SER A 904 -14.23 16.55 -37.31
C SER A 904 -12.74 16.42 -37.59
N ALA A 905 -11.94 16.36 -36.55
CA ALA A 905 -10.54 16.00 -36.62
C ALA A 905 -10.38 14.70 -37.44
N PRO A 906 -9.28 14.54 -38.23
CA PRO A 906 -9.02 13.31 -38.93
C PRO A 906 -9.07 12.14 -37.95
N ARG A 907 -9.78 11.07 -38.31
CA ARG A 907 -10.08 9.91 -37.42
C ARG A 907 -8.88 9.10 -37.01
N HIS A 908 -7.68 9.41 -37.47
CA HIS A 908 -6.43 8.76 -37.11
C HIS A 908 -5.34 9.81 -36.84
N SER A 909 -4.75 9.77 -35.64
CA SER A 909 -3.53 10.50 -35.32
C SER A 909 -2.34 9.89 -36.07
N VAL A 910 -1.43 10.73 -36.60
CA VAL A 910 -0.20 10.28 -37.29
C VAL A 910 0.70 9.50 -36.31
N LEU A 911 0.69 9.91 -35.03
CA LEU A 911 1.47 9.26 -33.98
C LEU A 911 0.90 7.90 -33.52
N GLY A 912 -0.22 7.45 -34.10
CA GLY A 912 -0.90 6.25 -33.63
C GLY A 912 -1.54 6.42 -32.25
N ASP A 913 -2.13 5.35 -31.71
CA ASP A 913 -2.83 5.36 -30.40
C ASP A 913 -1.87 5.16 -29.21
N THR A 914 -0.63 5.62 -29.28
CA THR A 914 0.41 5.34 -28.27
C THR A 914 0.11 5.91 -26.87
N GLY A 915 -0.80 6.88 -26.74
CA GLY A 915 -1.15 7.46 -25.44
C GLY A 915 -2.56 7.15 -24.93
N ARG A 916 -3.51 6.80 -25.82
CA ARG A 916 -4.91 6.52 -25.39
C ARG A 916 -5.16 5.08 -25.00
N ALA A 917 -4.32 4.14 -25.42
CA ALA A 917 -4.49 2.73 -25.11
C ALA A 917 -4.22 2.42 -23.61
N SER A 918 -3.38 3.20 -22.91
CA SER A 918 -3.00 2.90 -21.54
C SER A 918 -4.08 3.24 -20.49
N MET A 919 -4.93 4.26 -20.73
CA MET A 919 -5.98 4.65 -19.78
C MET A 919 -7.32 3.91 -19.94
N ASN A 920 -7.55 3.24 -21.09
CA ASN A 920 -8.75 2.44 -21.32
C ASN A 920 -8.52 0.93 -21.15
N GLN A 921 -7.33 0.50 -20.82
CA GLN A 921 -7.05 -0.90 -20.50
C GLN A 921 -7.57 -1.22 -19.09
N ARG A 922 -8.13 -2.42 -18.91
CA ARG A 922 -8.53 -2.93 -17.61
C ARG A 922 -7.28 -3.13 -16.76
N VAL A 923 -6.95 -2.18 -15.90
CA VAL A 923 -5.86 -2.34 -14.94
C VAL A 923 -6.35 -3.03 -13.69
N THR A 924 -5.45 -3.78 -13.08
CA THR A 924 -5.67 -4.49 -11.82
C THR A 924 -4.79 -3.83 -10.76
N TYR A 925 -5.39 -3.47 -9.64
CA TYR A 925 -4.71 -2.93 -8.48
C TYR A 925 -4.55 -4.03 -7.44
N SER A 926 -3.34 -4.25 -6.97
CA SER A 926 -3.05 -5.21 -5.91
C SER A 926 -2.40 -4.50 -4.74
N ALA A 927 -2.96 -4.68 -3.58
CA ALA A 927 -2.52 -4.09 -2.33
C ALA A 927 -2.53 -5.15 -1.22
N PRO A 928 -1.85 -4.92 -0.09
CA PRO A 928 -2.04 -5.72 1.12
C PRO A 928 -3.51 -5.78 1.50
N SER A 929 -3.99 -6.92 1.98
CA SER A 929 -5.35 -7.03 2.50
C SER A 929 -5.44 -6.33 3.86
N GLU A 930 -6.59 -5.68 4.15
CA GLU A 930 -6.83 -4.96 5.40
C GLU A 930 -6.70 -5.85 6.65
N ASP A 931 -6.91 -7.15 6.50
CA ASP A 931 -6.78 -8.15 7.57
C ASP A 931 -5.35 -8.70 7.74
N GLY A 932 -4.39 -8.25 6.91
CA GLY A 932 -3.01 -8.73 6.93
C GLY A 932 -2.83 -10.19 6.48
N SER A 933 -3.89 -10.85 5.99
CA SER A 933 -3.88 -12.27 5.61
C SER A 933 -3.31 -12.55 4.23
N GLY A 934 -3.10 -11.51 3.40
CA GLY A 934 -2.63 -11.70 2.04
C GLY A 934 -2.66 -10.43 1.19
N GLN A 935 -2.92 -10.59 -0.09
CA GLN A 935 -3.02 -9.52 -1.07
C GLN A 935 -4.48 -9.39 -1.56
N SER A 936 -5.06 -8.21 -1.44
CA SER A 936 -6.34 -7.89 -2.07
C SER A 936 -6.11 -7.41 -3.50
N THR A 937 -7.01 -7.81 -4.41
CA THR A 937 -6.90 -7.45 -5.83
C THR A 937 -8.21 -6.83 -6.30
N THR A 938 -8.18 -5.58 -6.74
CA THR A 938 -9.33 -4.87 -7.28
C THR A 938 -9.13 -4.61 -8.77
N ARG A 939 -10.13 -4.96 -9.61
CA ARG A 939 -10.12 -4.67 -11.06
C ARG A 939 -10.88 -3.39 -11.33
N SER A 940 -10.29 -2.47 -12.11
CA SER A 940 -11.04 -1.33 -12.62
C SER A 940 -12.04 -1.81 -13.70
N GLU A 941 -13.33 -1.69 -13.44
CA GLU A 941 -14.32 -1.84 -14.48
C GLU A 941 -14.36 -0.55 -15.32
N SER A 942 -14.17 -0.67 -16.66
CA SER A 942 -14.43 0.45 -17.54
C SER A 942 -15.92 0.80 -17.46
N ARG A 943 -16.30 1.87 -16.79
CA ARG A 943 -17.65 2.42 -16.85
C ARG A 943 -17.92 2.80 -18.30
N ARG A 944 -18.77 2.04 -19.00
CA ARG A 944 -19.42 2.49 -20.24
C ARG A 944 -20.16 3.77 -19.88
N ALA A 945 -19.80 4.87 -20.55
CA ALA A 945 -20.58 6.09 -20.50
C ALA A 945 -22.05 5.75 -20.74
N PRO A 946 -23.01 6.25 -19.94
CA PRO A 946 -24.40 6.00 -20.17
C PRO A 946 -24.76 6.52 -21.58
N ALA A 947 -25.33 5.64 -22.39
CA ALA A 947 -25.80 6.01 -23.73
C ALA A 947 -26.75 7.21 -23.61
N PRO A 948 -26.65 8.25 -24.48
CA PRO A 948 -27.52 9.39 -24.40
C PRO A 948 -28.96 8.90 -24.58
N ARG A 949 -29.81 9.18 -23.60
CA ARG A 949 -31.25 8.90 -23.67
C ARG A 949 -31.79 9.62 -24.88
N SER A 950 -32.23 8.87 -25.88
CA SER A 950 -32.98 9.38 -27.01
C SER A 950 -34.26 10.00 -26.48
N GLY A 951 -34.40 11.33 -26.66
CA GLY A 951 -35.58 12.07 -26.27
C GLY A 951 -36.82 11.50 -26.97
N GLY A 952 -37.70 10.88 -26.19
CA GLY A 952 -39.00 10.44 -26.60
C GLY A 952 -39.86 11.67 -26.87
N ARG A 953 -40.24 11.85 -28.14
CA ARG A 953 -41.23 12.84 -28.59
C ARG A 953 -42.58 12.49 -27.95
N ALA A 954 -43.10 13.41 -27.16
CA ALA A 954 -44.47 13.34 -26.70
C ALA A 954 -45.44 13.43 -27.91
N GLN A 955 -46.23 12.40 -28.12
CA GLN A 955 -47.45 12.47 -28.88
C GLN A 955 -48.63 12.49 -27.92
N ALA A 956 -49.33 13.62 -27.93
CA ALA A 956 -50.63 13.74 -27.34
C ALA A 956 -51.68 13.04 -28.25
N GLY A 957 -52.54 12.23 -27.68
CA GLY A 957 -53.66 11.59 -28.38
C GLY A 957 -54.57 10.91 -27.39
N GLY A 958 -55.70 11.50 -27.12
CA GLY A 958 -56.63 11.16 -26.09
C GLY A 958 -57.66 10.07 -26.49
N ARG A 959 -58.57 9.84 -25.58
CA ARG A 959 -59.85 9.03 -25.48
C ARG A 959 -59.65 7.63 -24.97
N ALA A 960 -60.22 7.32 -23.82
CA ALA A 960 -61.56 7.19 -23.36
C ALA A 960 -62.02 5.71 -23.30
N ALA A 961 -62.51 5.36 -22.13
CA ALA A 961 -63.51 4.32 -21.81
C ALA A 961 -63.11 2.81 -21.89
N GLN A 962 -62.92 2.16 -20.85
CA GLN A 962 -63.83 1.38 -19.99
C GLN A 962 -63.13 0.93 -18.75
#